data_90eea46e4b1e0af8076b70cb19b2f0f6
#
_entry.id   90eea46e4b1e0af8076b70cb19b2f0f6
#
_cell.length_a   1.000
_cell.length_b   1.000
_cell.length_c   1.000
_cell.angle_alpha   90.00
_cell.angle_beta   90.00
_cell.angle_gamma   90.00
#
_symmetry.space_group_name_H-M   'P 1'
#
loop_
_entity.id
_entity.type
_entity.pdbx_description
1 polymer ?
#
loop_
_entity_poly.entity_id
_entity_poly.type
_entity_poly.pdbx_seq_one_letter_code
_entity_poly.pdbx_strand_id
1 'polypeptide(L)'
;MGRSIESVKRKGKTKDAVIESKDQRWHCRNRITLVFGSNDIEDLETYVYGDKSVDFQTVKFHQAKSKAIEELLDNCIDEYYRGHVTEVHTSLSEDGKTVTVADNGIGFPLDKVKQVYSEFRTGSKFKDEETDEKGFLHRTLGQNGLGAAATCLTADEFNVTIKHYNSKKEQTTKFIDGALKITQTKPKKFKGASGVSIQVTLAKEVYKDNKIDEDLLRKRIIDLAYNNPGLAFYFNGEKYHFTKGLFELSQRIDEENAHDFGVHSYVYETVNTKKKKVKGRIDMSLSFCIDKSSEERERFISFVNSTPTYDGGFHHDRVRRIFINAIKDKLERQAKKEKIKLVDNDVLSGLTFVLGITMPNPRFESQTKRKLVRDTHLEKALEEFMGKNIDKFMRKNKDYLEVVLERGKSRHKYQVLKEAAKKARKQKRQRVEKLLDANERKKRDLCTLFICEGDSAIGGLRSARNKLYQGGIALRGKPMNVAQAGIKDILNNQEFSDIMASIGLALGQEVEPKKLRYSSIVFLADSDVDGGHINTLLTNFFYQFWPELFEMGAIQIAKAPLFEVITDKKTLYFESEKELDQFRDSGEAKIKMIHRNKGLGEMSPEAWKYVLSKDEYTKITIDNNAKAKEMLNICFGKDTNLRKDLLLDEAESEIMSEVIEEQEKAPAKKKPAKKAAKKVAKKAANKKAAKKVAKKTAKKTAKKKTAKKAAKKTAKKAKKKAKKAVGKKAGSSLADMIDYLD
;
A
#
# COMPACT_ATOMS: atom_id res chain seq x y z
N MET A 1 -24.20 -35.92 0.13
CA MET A 1 -24.69 -37.01 0.99
C MET A 1 -25.92 -36.51 1.74
N GLY A 2 -27.13 -36.87 1.28
CA GLY A 2 -28.37 -36.52 1.95
C GLY A 2 -28.53 -37.40 3.21
N ARG A 3 -28.64 -36.75 4.37
CA ARG A 3 -29.06 -37.44 5.58
C ARG A 3 -30.56 -37.79 5.43
N SER A 4 -30.88 -39.06 5.45
CA SER A 4 -32.26 -39.54 5.56
C SER A 4 -32.85 -39.03 6.88
N ILE A 5 -34.01 -38.39 6.79
CA ILE A 5 -34.78 -38.01 7.98
C ILE A 5 -35.35 -39.32 8.55
N GLU A 6 -34.70 -39.82 9.60
CA GLU A 6 -35.31 -40.92 10.38
C GLU A 6 -36.59 -40.40 11.03
N SER A 7 -37.71 -41.09 10.75
CA SER A 7 -38.97 -40.79 11.39
C SER A 7 -38.84 -41.04 12.89
N VAL A 8 -38.94 -40.00 13.69
CA VAL A 8 -38.95 -40.09 15.16
C VAL A 8 -40.22 -40.84 15.60
N LYS A 9 -40.08 -42.11 15.98
CA LYS A 9 -41.19 -42.88 16.62
C LYS A 9 -41.48 -42.24 17.98
N ARG A 10 -42.61 -41.54 18.09
CA ARG A 10 -43.10 -41.00 19.36
C ARG A 10 -43.47 -42.14 20.28
N LYS A 11 -42.75 -42.34 21.38
CA LYS A 11 -43.09 -43.25 22.47
C LYS A 11 -43.72 -42.43 23.60
N GLY A 12 -44.99 -42.70 23.90
CA GLY A 12 -45.70 -42.17 25.07
C GLY A 12 -46.54 -40.90 24.79
N LYS A 13 -47.44 -40.55 25.72
CA LYS A 13 -48.20 -39.29 25.71
C LYS A 13 -47.21 -38.12 25.97
N THR A 14 -46.93 -37.33 24.93
CA THR A 14 -46.22 -36.04 25.08
C THR A 14 -47.21 -35.01 25.63
N LYS A 15 -46.82 -34.25 26.65
CA LYS A 15 -47.60 -33.07 27.06
C LYS A 15 -47.64 -32.08 25.89
N ASP A 16 -48.82 -31.53 25.65
CA ASP A 16 -48.95 -30.49 24.63
C ASP A 16 -48.10 -29.29 24.98
N ALA A 17 -47.47 -28.67 23.94
CA ALA A 17 -46.70 -27.46 24.13
C ALA A 17 -47.61 -26.32 24.61
N VAL A 18 -47.26 -25.66 25.67
CA VAL A 18 -47.96 -24.47 26.16
C VAL A 18 -47.63 -23.34 25.18
N ILE A 19 -48.67 -22.82 24.49
CA ILE A 19 -48.53 -21.68 23.60
C ILE A 19 -48.76 -20.41 24.44
N GLU A 20 -47.71 -19.59 24.60
CA GLU A 20 -47.76 -18.33 25.32
C GLU A 20 -47.56 -17.15 24.38
N SER A 21 -48.32 -16.06 24.59
CA SER A 21 -48.08 -14.76 23.95
C SER A 21 -47.34 -13.87 24.93
N LYS A 22 -46.29 -13.23 24.48
CA LYS A 22 -45.53 -12.25 25.23
C LYS A 22 -45.66 -10.87 24.61
N ASP A 23 -45.66 -9.83 25.45
CA ASP A 23 -45.78 -8.45 25.01
C ASP A 23 -44.47 -7.87 24.43
N GLN A 24 -44.53 -6.67 23.89
CA GLN A 24 -43.39 -5.98 23.26
C GLN A 24 -42.25 -5.71 24.27
N ARG A 25 -42.59 -5.34 25.51
CA ARG A 25 -41.62 -5.12 26.57
C ARG A 25 -40.83 -6.39 26.86
N TRP A 26 -41.54 -7.55 27.01
CA TRP A 26 -40.87 -8.82 27.24
C TRP A 26 -39.92 -9.17 26.10
N HIS A 27 -40.36 -9.02 24.84
CA HIS A 27 -39.49 -9.27 23.67
C HIS A 27 -38.26 -8.38 23.63
N CYS A 28 -38.39 -7.10 23.89
CA CYS A 28 -37.24 -6.17 23.92
C CYS A 28 -36.24 -6.53 24.99
N ARG A 29 -36.69 -6.90 26.20
CA ARG A 29 -35.80 -7.16 27.33
C ARG A 29 -35.20 -8.57 27.30
N ASN A 30 -35.91 -9.58 26.76
CA ASN A 30 -35.43 -10.97 26.74
C ASN A 30 -34.92 -11.43 25.36
N ARG A 31 -35.19 -10.71 24.30
CA ARG A 31 -34.80 -11.00 22.92
C ARG A 31 -34.23 -9.76 22.21
N ILE A 32 -33.35 -9.04 22.91
CA ILE A 32 -32.79 -7.76 22.47
C ILE A 32 -32.13 -7.84 21.08
N THR A 33 -31.60 -8.99 20.71
CA THR A 33 -30.97 -9.25 19.41
C THR A 33 -31.91 -9.03 18.23
N LEU A 34 -33.21 -9.16 18.40
CA LEU A 34 -34.21 -8.88 17.36
C LEU A 34 -34.27 -7.39 16.98
N VAL A 35 -33.90 -6.51 17.92
CA VAL A 35 -34.04 -5.06 17.72
C VAL A 35 -32.69 -4.36 17.54
N PHE A 36 -31.70 -4.69 18.38
CA PHE A 36 -30.45 -3.94 18.46
C PHE A 36 -29.21 -4.75 18.09
N GLY A 37 -29.37 -6.02 17.75
CA GLY A 37 -28.24 -6.91 17.41
C GLY A 37 -27.58 -7.55 18.62
N SER A 38 -26.28 -7.89 18.53
CA SER A 38 -25.57 -8.62 19.56
C SER A 38 -25.55 -7.90 20.90
N ASN A 39 -25.82 -8.65 21.99
CA ASN A 39 -25.71 -8.20 23.36
C ASN A 39 -24.38 -8.64 24.02
N ASP A 40 -23.49 -9.21 23.26
CA ASP A 40 -22.15 -9.55 23.68
C ASP A 40 -21.15 -8.48 23.25
N ILE A 41 -20.03 -8.38 23.98
CA ILE A 41 -18.92 -7.49 23.58
C ILE A 41 -18.16 -8.19 22.48
N GLU A 42 -18.00 -7.52 21.35
CA GLU A 42 -17.24 -7.98 20.19
C GLU A 42 -16.04 -7.07 19.91
N ASP A 43 -15.02 -7.59 19.23
CA ASP A 43 -13.92 -6.79 18.73
C ASP A 43 -14.34 -6.17 17.40
N LEU A 44 -14.29 -4.84 17.31
CA LEU A 44 -14.61 -4.08 16.11
C LEU A 44 -13.34 -3.35 15.63
N GLU A 45 -12.89 -3.70 14.44
CA GLU A 45 -11.88 -2.92 13.74
C GLU A 45 -12.51 -1.62 13.24
N THR A 46 -12.09 -0.50 13.79
CA THR A 46 -12.61 0.82 13.44
C THR A 46 -11.54 1.89 13.68
N TYR A 47 -11.94 3.14 13.60
CA TYR A 47 -11.11 4.28 13.96
C TYR A 47 -11.69 5.01 15.16
N VAL A 48 -10.84 5.72 15.87
CA VAL A 48 -11.20 6.65 16.94
C VAL A 48 -10.56 8.00 16.67
N TYR A 49 -11.11 9.04 17.30
CA TYR A 49 -10.62 10.40 17.15
C TYR A 49 -9.69 10.75 18.31
N GLY A 50 -8.39 10.97 18.02
CA GLY A 50 -7.48 11.70 18.87
C GLY A 50 -7.72 13.22 18.74
N ASP A 51 -6.90 14.05 19.39
CA ASP A 51 -7.07 15.52 19.34
C ASP A 51 -7.05 16.04 17.89
N LYS A 52 -6.08 15.60 17.09
CA LYS A 52 -5.90 16.02 15.67
C LYS A 52 -5.75 14.83 14.71
N SER A 53 -5.74 13.60 15.21
CA SER A 53 -5.54 12.37 14.44
C SER A 53 -6.82 11.56 14.28
N VAL A 54 -6.74 10.57 13.42
CA VAL A 54 -7.69 9.48 13.28
C VAL A 54 -6.90 8.18 13.37
N ASP A 55 -7.09 7.45 14.47
CA ASP A 55 -6.28 6.28 14.77
C ASP A 55 -7.09 5.01 14.53
N PHE A 56 -6.61 4.16 13.61
CA PHE A 56 -7.26 2.90 13.29
C PHE A 56 -6.84 1.82 14.30
N GLN A 57 -7.81 1.24 14.97
CA GLN A 57 -7.58 0.24 16.01
C GLN A 57 -8.76 -0.71 16.21
N THR A 58 -8.53 -1.78 16.94
CA THR A 58 -9.59 -2.67 17.39
C THR A 58 -10.12 -2.19 18.74
N VAL A 59 -11.42 -1.95 18.84
CA VAL A 59 -12.10 -1.51 20.06
C VAL A 59 -13.07 -2.58 20.56
N LYS A 60 -13.32 -2.59 21.87
CA LYS A 60 -14.38 -3.41 22.46
C LYS A 60 -15.73 -2.73 22.20
N PHE A 61 -16.60 -3.38 21.46
CA PHE A 61 -17.86 -2.82 21.00
C PHE A 61 -19.05 -3.61 21.51
N HIS A 62 -20.00 -2.91 22.10
CA HIS A 62 -21.26 -3.49 22.54
C HIS A 62 -22.39 -3.00 21.64
N GLN A 63 -22.72 -3.80 20.60
CA GLN A 63 -23.61 -3.40 19.53
C GLN A 63 -24.99 -2.94 20.02
N ALA A 64 -25.63 -3.72 20.90
CA ALA A 64 -26.99 -3.40 21.37
C ALA A 64 -27.05 -2.08 22.16
N LYS A 65 -26.07 -1.78 23.03
CA LYS A 65 -26.01 -0.51 23.75
C LYS A 65 -25.82 0.68 22.82
N SER A 66 -24.86 0.59 21.93
CA SER A 66 -24.58 1.64 20.96
C SER A 66 -25.80 1.93 20.08
N LYS A 67 -26.42 0.86 19.57
CA LYS A 67 -27.59 0.99 18.69
C LYS A 67 -28.80 1.61 19.40
N ALA A 68 -29.05 1.30 20.67
CA ALA A 68 -30.12 1.90 21.46
C ALA A 68 -29.97 3.44 21.56
N ILE A 69 -28.74 3.94 21.77
CA ILE A 69 -28.48 5.40 21.80
C ILE A 69 -28.50 6.00 20.40
N GLU A 70 -27.95 5.32 19.40
CA GLU A 70 -27.98 5.76 18.01
C GLU A 70 -29.38 5.99 17.47
N GLU A 71 -30.38 5.20 17.85
CA GLU A 71 -31.78 5.38 17.42
C GLU A 71 -32.35 6.73 17.90
N LEU A 72 -31.88 7.28 19.04
CA LEU A 72 -32.27 8.59 19.50
C LEU A 72 -31.63 9.70 18.64
N LEU A 73 -30.35 9.55 18.32
CA LEU A 73 -29.63 10.47 17.42
C LEU A 73 -30.20 10.44 15.99
N ASP A 74 -30.51 9.23 15.48
CA ASP A 74 -31.09 9.03 14.15
C ASP A 74 -32.43 9.78 14.00
N ASN A 75 -33.22 9.89 15.07
CA ASN A 75 -34.46 10.69 15.04
C ASN A 75 -34.19 12.18 14.87
N CYS A 76 -33.15 12.72 15.48
CA CYS A 76 -32.77 14.13 15.28
C CYS A 76 -32.31 14.39 13.82
N ILE A 77 -31.57 13.40 13.22
CA ILE A 77 -31.18 13.50 11.82
C ILE A 77 -32.37 13.45 10.87
N ASP A 78 -33.37 12.62 11.14
CA ASP A 78 -34.59 12.59 10.34
C ASP A 78 -35.34 13.96 10.36
N GLU A 79 -35.38 14.63 11.51
CA GLU A 79 -35.97 15.94 11.63
C GLU A 79 -35.09 17.04 10.98
N TYR A 80 -33.78 16.89 10.95
CA TYR A 80 -32.89 17.74 10.17
C TYR A 80 -33.16 17.59 8.66
N TYR A 81 -33.33 16.37 8.14
CA TYR A 81 -33.65 16.16 6.72
C TYR A 81 -35.04 16.77 6.33
N ARG A 82 -35.93 16.96 7.32
CA ARG A 82 -37.20 17.68 7.14
C ARG A 82 -37.08 19.19 7.28
N GLY A 83 -35.90 19.70 7.63
CA GLY A 83 -35.62 21.12 7.80
C GLY A 83 -36.07 21.70 9.15
N HIS A 84 -36.32 20.86 10.15
CA HIS A 84 -36.82 21.26 11.45
C HIS A 84 -35.76 21.45 12.52
N VAL A 85 -34.59 20.84 12.38
CA VAL A 85 -33.48 20.80 13.37
C VAL A 85 -32.24 21.44 12.78
N THR A 86 -31.54 22.26 13.58
CA THR A 86 -30.27 22.89 13.23
C THR A 86 -29.18 22.62 14.26
N GLU A 87 -29.55 22.14 15.46
CA GLU A 87 -28.61 21.81 16.55
C GLU A 87 -29.05 20.55 17.30
N VAL A 88 -28.11 19.69 17.64
CA VAL A 88 -28.29 18.52 18.48
C VAL A 88 -27.31 18.58 19.64
N HIS A 89 -27.83 18.49 20.86
CA HIS A 89 -27.03 18.50 22.08
C HIS A 89 -27.07 17.12 22.73
N THR A 90 -25.90 16.54 22.97
CA THR A 90 -25.74 15.26 23.65
C THR A 90 -24.85 15.43 24.86
N SER A 91 -25.21 14.79 25.97
CA SER A 91 -24.36 14.72 27.14
C SER A 91 -24.38 13.35 27.78
N LEU A 92 -23.28 12.97 28.39
CA LEU A 92 -23.12 11.77 29.21
C LEU A 92 -22.90 12.21 30.65
N SER A 93 -23.62 11.59 31.59
CA SER A 93 -23.43 11.85 33.03
C SER A 93 -22.03 11.44 33.50
N GLU A 94 -21.54 12.04 34.59
CA GLU A 94 -20.20 11.77 35.16
C GLU A 94 -20.00 10.29 35.52
N ASP A 95 -21.06 9.58 35.92
CA ASP A 95 -21.00 8.13 36.21
C ASP A 95 -21.06 7.26 34.94
N GLY A 96 -21.19 7.87 33.76
CA GLY A 96 -21.20 7.21 32.47
C GLY A 96 -22.45 6.37 32.17
N LYS A 97 -23.57 6.56 32.89
CA LYS A 97 -24.75 5.69 32.75
C LYS A 97 -25.94 6.34 32.07
N THR A 98 -26.06 7.66 32.14
CA THR A 98 -27.20 8.41 31.66
C THR A 98 -26.81 9.26 30.44
N VAL A 99 -27.44 9.02 29.31
CA VAL A 99 -27.26 9.83 28.09
C VAL A 99 -28.46 10.76 27.94
N THR A 100 -28.17 12.02 27.65
CA THR A 100 -29.20 13.01 27.25
C THR A 100 -28.99 13.36 25.79
N VAL A 101 -30.04 13.26 24.95
CA VAL A 101 -30.07 13.71 23.57
C VAL A 101 -31.19 14.76 23.41
N ALA A 102 -30.84 15.93 22.93
CA ALA A 102 -31.82 17.03 22.74
C ALA A 102 -31.61 17.69 21.37
N ASP A 103 -32.72 18.03 20.73
CA ASP A 103 -32.76 18.80 19.48
C ASP A 103 -33.53 20.10 19.65
N ASN A 104 -33.36 21.05 18.73
CA ASN A 104 -34.08 22.30 18.66
C ASN A 104 -35.24 22.30 17.63
N GLY A 105 -35.78 21.11 17.32
CA GLY A 105 -36.84 20.93 16.32
C GLY A 105 -38.22 21.37 16.78
N ILE A 106 -39.23 20.99 16.00
CA ILE A 106 -40.62 21.42 16.26
C ILE A 106 -41.34 20.65 17.37
N GLY A 107 -40.72 19.52 17.85
CA GLY A 107 -41.41 18.56 18.70
C GLY A 107 -42.61 17.90 18.00
N PHE A 108 -43.43 17.20 18.78
CA PHE A 108 -44.62 16.54 18.27
C PHE A 108 -45.77 16.62 19.32
N PRO A 109 -47.04 16.25 18.94
CA PRO A 109 -48.19 16.41 19.83
C PRO A 109 -48.04 15.69 21.17
N LEU A 110 -48.30 16.39 22.28
CA LEU A 110 -48.03 15.93 23.64
C LEU A 110 -48.90 14.73 24.05
N ASP A 111 -50.09 14.57 23.48
CA ASP A 111 -50.99 13.43 23.69
C ASP A 111 -50.45 12.11 23.10
N LYS A 112 -49.50 12.19 22.16
CA LYS A 112 -48.89 11.02 21.49
C LYS A 112 -47.66 10.45 22.16
N VAL A 113 -47.10 11.14 23.14
CA VAL A 113 -45.79 10.77 23.75
C VAL A 113 -45.80 9.33 24.31
N LYS A 114 -46.85 8.98 25.04
CA LYS A 114 -46.96 7.60 25.59
C LYS A 114 -46.93 6.57 24.47
N GLN A 115 -47.75 6.76 23.45
CA GLN A 115 -47.87 5.84 22.32
C GLN A 115 -46.54 5.68 21.55
N VAL A 116 -45.88 6.80 21.24
CA VAL A 116 -44.63 6.83 20.47
C VAL A 116 -43.49 6.07 21.14
N TYR A 117 -43.41 6.09 22.46
CA TYR A 117 -42.30 5.48 23.20
C TYR A 117 -42.63 4.16 23.92
N SER A 118 -43.89 3.72 23.90
CA SER A 118 -44.25 2.42 24.50
C SER A 118 -44.82 1.40 23.51
N GLU A 119 -45.15 1.80 22.29
CA GLU A 119 -45.77 0.97 21.29
C GLU A 119 -44.94 0.92 20.00
N PHE A 120 -44.69 -0.28 19.46
CA PHE A 120 -44.06 -0.47 18.18
C PHE A 120 -44.95 0.00 17.02
N ARG A 121 -44.29 0.32 15.90
CA ARG A 121 -44.96 0.78 14.68
C ARG A 121 -45.77 2.04 14.90
N THR A 122 -45.31 2.90 15.80
CA THR A 122 -45.87 4.24 16.04
C THR A 122 -44.90 5.31 15.56
N GLY A 123 -45.34 6.22 14.73
CA GLY A 123 -44.49 7.31 14.19
C GLY A 123 -45.19 8.05 13.07
N SER A 124 -44.58 9.11 12.59
CA SER A 124 -45.02 9.93 11.48
C SER A 124 -44.36 9.60 10.14
N LYS A 125 -43.54 8.52 10.10
CA LYS A 125 -42.59 8.25 8.99
C LYS A 125 -42.96 7.01 8.18
N PHE A 126 -44.19 6.47 8.29
CA PHE A 126 -44.63 5.23 7.62
C PHE A 126 -45.02 5.40 6.15
N LYS A 127 -45.08 6.60 5.68
CA LYS A 127 -45.41 6.85 4.28
C LYS A 127 -44.12 6.97 3.49
N ASP A 128 -43.50 5.83 3.15
CA ASP A 128 -42.30 5.71 2.30
C ASP A 128 -42.46 6.46 0.95
N GLU A 129 -43.66 6.95 0.66
CA GLU A 129 -44.07 7.58 -0.57
C GLU A 129 -44.31 9.08 -0.43
N GLU A 130 -44.20 9.65 0.78
CA GLU A 130 -44.30 11.09 0.95
C GLU A 130 -43.14 11.76 0.22
N THR A 131 -43.50 12.76 -0.54
CA THR A 131 -42.57 13.62 -1.25
C THR A 131 -42.49 14.98 -0.59
N ASP A 132 -41.30 15.60 -0.65
CA ASP A 132 -41.13 17.00 -0.31
C ASP A 132 -41.91 17.92 -1.28
N GLU A 133 -41.92 19.23 -1.02
CA GLU A 133 -42.57 20.24 -1.87
C GLU A 133 -42.07 20.23 -3.34
N LYS A 134 -40.88 19.68 -3.59
CA LYS A 134 -40.25 19.55 -4.91
C LYS A 134 -40.53 18.21 -5.59
N GLY A 135 -41.33 17.34 -4.93
CA GLY A 135 -41.72 16.01 -5.44
C GLY A 135 -40.67 14.93 -5.30
N PHE A 136 -39.63 15.12 -4.44
CA PHE A 136 -38.64 14.09 -4.12
C PHE A 136 -39.08 13.23 -2.92
N LEU A 137 -38.86 11.93 -3.01
CA LEU A 137 -39.06 11.01 -1.90
C LEU A 137 -38.26 11.46 -0.67
N HIS A 138 -38.87 11.39 0.50
CA HIS A 138 -38.19 11.69 1.76
C HIS A 138 -37.08 10.69 2.06
N ARG A 139 -36.05 11.18 2.72
CA ARG A 139 -34.94 10.39 3.26
C ARG A 139 -35.20 10.16 4.73
N THR A 140 -35.28 8.92 5.14
CA THR A 140 -35.56 8.57 6.54
C THR A 140 -34.61 7.47 7.00
N LEU A 141 -34.15 7.54 8.26
CA LEU A 141 -33.43 6.50 8.94
C LEU A 141 -34.38 5.59 9.73
N GLY A 142 -35.34 6.20 10.42
CA GLY A 142 -36.30 5.54 11.30
C GLY A 142 -37.57 5.05 10.58
N GLN A 143 -37.46 4.14 9.60
CA GLN A 143 -38.57 3.67 8.76
C GLN A 143 -39.60 2.79 9.49
N ASN A 144 -39.15 2.00 10.46
CA ASN A 144 -39.98 0.93 11.06
C ASN A 144 -40.75 1.34 12.32
N GLY A 145 -40.50 2.54 12.88
CA GLY A 145 -41.10 2.99 14.13
C GLY A 145 -40.83 2.05 15.31
N LEU A 146 -39.64 1.48 15.38
CA LEU A 146 -39.23 0.50 16.40
C LEU A 146 -38.21 1.07 17.37
N GLY A 147 -37.20 1.82 16.90
CA GLY A 147 -35.99 2.12 17.64
C GLY A 147 -36.22 2.88 18.95
N ALA A 148 -36.89 4.03 18.89
CA ALA A 148 -37.12 4.83 20.09
C ALA A 148 -38.01 4.13 21.13
N ALA A 149 -39.03 3.39 20.68
CA ALA A 149 -39.87 2.59 21.57
C ALA A 149 -39.05 1.43 22.19
N ALA A 150 -38.22 0.74 21.40
CA ALA A 150 -37.37 -0.32 21.91
C ALA A 150 -36.32 0.22 22.92
N THR A 151 -35.74 1.40 22.69
CA THR A 151 -34.83 2.03 23.65
C THR A 151 -35.54 2.34 24.97
N CYS A 152 -36.77 2.87 24.91
CA CYS A 152 -37.59 3.11 26.11
C CYS A 152 -37.92 1.79 26.84
N LEU A 153 -38.36 0.75 26.12
CA LEU A 153 -38.73 -0.54 26.69
C LEU A 153 -37.55 -1.34 27.29
N THR A 154 -36.32 -1.01 26.91
CA THR A 154 -35.08 -1.61 27.46
C THR A 154 -34.35 -0.72 28.46
N ALA A 155 -34.92 0.43 28.83
CA ALA A 155 -34.35 1.36 29.80
C ALA A 155 -34.89 1.12 31.20
N ASP A 156 -34.08 1.43 32.23
CA ASP A 156 -34.54 1.58 33.63
C ASP A 156 -35.28 2.91 33.80
N GLU A 157 -34.72 3.99 33.27
CA GLU A 157 -35.37 5.30 33.21
C GLU A 157 -35.29 5.89 31.81
N PHE A 158 -36.42 6.43 31.32
CA PHE A 158 -36.51 7.12 30.04
C PHE A 158 -37.41 8.35 30.21
N ASN A 159 -36.80 9.53 30.23
CA ASN A 159 -37.47 10.79 30.47
C ASN A 159 -37.53 11.59 29.20
N VAL A 160 -38.72 11.99 28.75
CA VAL A 160 -38.93 12.77 27.53
C VAL A 160 -39.57 14.12 27.89
N THR A 161 -38.87 15.19 27.54
CA THR A 161 -39.40 16.54 27.62
C THR A 161 -39.65 17.07 26.21
N ILE A 162 -40.86 17.41 25.88
CA ILE A 162 -41.24 17.99 24.59
C ILE A 162 -41.68 19.44 24.79
N LYS A 163 -41.06 20.34 24.02
CA LYS A 163 -41.46 21.73 23.83
C LYS A 163 -42.07 21.85 22.43
N HIS A 164 -43.38 21.66 22.35
CA HIS A 164 -44.07 21.58 21.08
C HIS A 164 -44.29 22.93 20.45
N TYR A 165 -43.75 23.18 19.23
CA TYR A 165 -43.74 24.44 18.51
C TYR A 165 -45.13 25.00 18.30
N ASN A 166 -46.08 24.20 17.78
CA ASN A 166 -47.42 24.67 17.42
C ASN A 166 -48.28 25.00 18.64
N SER A 167 -48.26 24.20 19.70
CA SER A 167 -49.07 24.43 20.90
C SER A 167 -48.44 25.41 21.90
N LYS A 168 -47.14 25.75 21.74
CA LYS A 168 -46.33 26.52 22.70
C LYS A 168 -46.41 25.99 24.13
N LYS A 169 -46.58 24.65 24.27
CA LYS A 169 -46.63 23.96 25.54
C LYS A 169 -45.51 22.96 25.66
N GLU A 170 -44.97 22.81 26.88
CA GLU A 170 -44.04 21.76 27.23
C GLU A 170 -44.63 20.75 28.19
N GLN A 171 -44.17 19.50 28.09
CA GLN A 171 -44.56 18.43 28.97
C GLN A 171 -43.39 17.44 29.13
N THR A 172 -43.20 16.95 30.33
CA THR A 172 -42.26 15.86 30.62
C THR A 172 -43.03 14.59 30.91
N THR A 173 -42.64 13.50 30.24
CA THR A 173 -43.16 12.13 30.48
C THR A 173 -42.02 11.29 30.95
N LYS A 174 -42.21 10.60 32.08
CA LYS A 174 -41.22 9.64 32.63
C LYS A 174 -41.75 8.22 32.40
N PHE A 175 -40.89 7.39 31.86
CA PHE A 175 -41.08 5.96 31.71
C PHE A 175 -40.08 5.27 32.63
N ILE A 176 -40.53 4.35 33.46
CA ILE A 176 -39.71 3.62 34.44
C ILE A 176 -39.86 2.14 34.16
N ASP A 177 -38.74 1.40 34.25
CA ASP A 177 -38.65 -0.05 34.07
C ASP A 177 -39.30 -0.52 32.77
N GLY A 178 -38.77 -0.03 31.63
CA GLY A 178 -39.28 -0.39 30.32
C GLY A 178 -40.75 -0.04 30.12
N ALA A 179 -41.16 1.16 30.54
CA ALA A 179 -42.51 1.70 30.48
C ALA A 179 -43.56 0.95 31.35
N LEU A 180 -43.13 0.16 32.32
CA LEU A 180 -44.06 -0.48 33.26
C LEU A 180 -44.81 0.57 34.06
N LYS A 181 -44.14 1.67 34.43
CA LYS A 181 -44.76 2.83 35.09
C LYS A 181 -44.53 4.09 34.26
N ILE A 182 -45.61 4.82 33.96
CA ILE A 182 -45.56 6.03 33.17
C ILE A 182 -46.20 7.17 33.98
N THR A 183 -45.47 8.28 34.11
CA THR A 183 -45.94 9.49 34.77
C THR A 183 -45.74 10.67 33.82
N GLN A 184 -46.68 11.63 33.87
CA GLN A 184 -46.65 12.84 33.04
C GLN A 184 -46.92 14.07 33.87
N THR A 185 -46.13 15.14 33.61
CA THR A 185 -46.44 16.46 34.15
C THR A 185 -47.65 17.05 33.42
N LYS A 186 -48.37 18.02 34.03
CA LYS A 186 -49.37 18.82 33.32
C LYS A 186 -48.69 19.69 32.26
N PRO A 187 -49.26 19.81 31.02
CA PRO A 187 -48.73 20.71 30.02
C PRO A 187 -48.70 22.15 30.54
N LYS A 188 -47.53 22.81 30.41
CA LYS A 188 -47.37 24.24 30.78
C LYS A 188 -46.78 25.01 29.61
N LYS A 189 -47.02 26.36 29.57
CA LYS A 189 -46.38 27.22 28.57
C LYS A 189 -44.87 27.25 28.75
N PHE A 190 -44.09 27.26 27.68
CA PHE A 190 -42.64 27.45 27.71
C PHE A 190 -42.25 28.74 26.99
N LYS A 191 -41.06 29.25 27.34
CA LYS A 191 -40.37 30.35 26.67
C LYS A 191 -39.07 29.77 26.02
N GLY A 192 -38.67 30.33 24.87
CA GLY A 192 -37.46 29.92 24.18
C GLY A 192 -37.72 28.95 23.03
N ALA A 193 -36.69 28.17 22.66
CA ALA A 193 -36.75 27.26 21.54
C ALA A 193 -37.62 26.02 21.81
N SER A 194 -38.33 25.56 20.78
CA SER A 194 -39.00 24.26 20.76
C SER A 194 -37.97 23.12 20.64
N GLY A 195 -38.39 21.89 20.81
CA GLY A 195 -37.53 20.71 20.62
C GLY A 195 -37.96 19.52 21.43
N VAL A 196 -37.20 18.47 21.33
CA VAL A 196 -37.33 17.23 22.09
C VAL A 196 -36.04 17.00 22.89
N SER A 197 -36.18 16.67 24.18
CA SER A 197 -35.05 16.25 25.00
C SER A 197 -35.36 14.91 25.64
N ILE A 198 -34.50 13.92 25.43
CA ILE A 198 -34.63 12.58 25.94
C ILE A 198 -33.42 12.28 26.83
N GLN A 199 -33.71 11.85 28.07
CA GLN A 199 -32.72 11.36 28.99
C GLN A 199 -32.98 9.87 29.23
N VAL A 200 -31.96 9.04 29.03
CA VAL A 200 -32.08 7.59 29.12
C VAL A 200 -30.97 6.98 29.97
N THR A 201 -31.39 6.08 30.87
CA THR A 201 -30.51 5.16 31.60
C THR A 201 -30.89 3.75 31.20
N LEU A 202 -30.01 3.05 30.50
CA LEU A 202 -30.26 1.69 30.03
C LEU A 202 -30.34 0.68 31.19
N ALA A 203 -31.18 -0.35 31.07
CA ALA A 203 -31.35 -1.34 32.12
C ALA A 203 -30.13 -2.29 32.24
N LYS A 204 -29.48 -2.29 33.41
CA LYS A 204 -28.34 -3.17 33.65
C LYS A 204 -28.65 -4.64 33.47
N GLU A 205 -29.82 -5.10 33.86
CA GLU A 205 -30.26 -6.50 33.71
C GLU A 205 -30.45 -6.92 32.25
N VAL A 206 -30.75 -5.94 31.32
CA VAL A 206 -30.91 -6.19 29.91
C VAL A 206 -29.55 -6.20 29.20
N TYR A 207 -28.69 -5.24 29.52
CA TYR A 207 -27.42 -5.02 28.81
C TYR A 207 -26.19 -5.58 29.56
N LYS A 208 -26.39 -6.35 30.66
CA LYS A 208 -25.34 -6.87 31.54
C LYS A 208 -24.57 -5.80 32.32
N ASP A 209 -24.35 -4.67 31.69
CA ASP A 209 -23.75 -3.45 32.19
C ASP A 209 -24.39 -2.24 31.50
N ASN A 210 -24.71 -1.18 32.25
CA ASN A 210 -25.36 0.03 31.72
C ASN A 210 -24.42 1.21 31.51
N LYS A 211 -23.11 1.01 31.68
CA LYS A 211 -22.11 2.04 31.42
C LYS A 211 -21.95 2.22 29.90
N ILE A 212 -22.01 3.46 29.44
CA ILE A 212 -21.82 3.85 28.04
C ILE A 212 -20.35 4.15 27.83
N ASP A 213 -19.80 3.70 26.71
CA ASP A 213 -18.46 4.05 26.25
C ASP A 213 -18.46 5.48 25.69
N GLU A 214 -17.78 6.38 26.41
CA GLU A 214 -17.74 7.80 26.05
C GLU A 214 -17.05 8.04 24.71
N ASP A 215 -15.94 7.35 24.43
CA ASP A 215 -15.15 7.55 23.22
C ASP A 215 -15.92 7.08 21.98
N LEU A 216 -16.63 5.96 22.08
CA LEU A 216 -17.50 5.47 21.01
C LEU A 216 -18.72 6.37 20.79
N LEU A 217 -19.30 6.92 21.87
CA LEU A 217 -20.39 7.90 21.75
C LEU A 217 -19.90 9.20 21.13
N ARG A 218 -18.76 9.73 21.56
CA ARG A 218 -18.10 10.91 20.96
C ARG A 218 -17.80 10.68 19.49
N LYS A 219 -17.20 9.51 19.16
CA LYS A 219 -16.96 9.11 17.77
C LYS A 219 -18.23 9.18 16.93
N ARG A 220 -19.33 8.61 17.42
CA ARG A 220 -20.60 8.60 16.71
C ARG A 220 -21.10 10.02 16.42
N ILE A 221 -21.01 10.92 17.41
CA ILE A 221 -21.42 12.32 17.27
C ILE A 221 -20.57 13.06 16.25
N ILE A 222 -19.25 12.86 16.26
CA ILE A 222 -18.33 13.44 15.30
C ILE A 222 -18.62 12.90 13.89
N ASP A 223 -18.87 11.60 13.75
CA ASP A 223 -19.25 10.98 12.48
C ASP A 223 -20.55 11.61 11.92
N LEU A 224 -21.53 11.85 12.79
CA LEU A 224 -22.77 12.52 12.40
C LEU A 224 -22.53 13.95 11.96
N ALA A 225 -21.64 14.68 12.63
CA ALA A 225 -21.29 16.05 12.25
C ALA A 225 -20.59 16.12 10.87
N TYR A 226 -19.67 15.17 10.57
CA TYR A 226 -19.07 15.07 9.23
C TYR A 226 -20.09 14.71 8.14
N ASN A 227 -21.08 13.86 8.46
CA ASN A 227 -22.09 13.46 7.48
C ASN A 227 -23.15 14.51 7.22
N ASN A 228 -23.34 15.49 8.14
CA ASN A 228 -24.41 16.50 8.08
C ASN A 228 -23.84 17.91 8.26
N PRO A 229 -23.14 18.46 7.26
CA PRO A 229 -22.41 19.73 7.37
C PRO A 229 -23.27 20.95 7.68
N GLY A 230 -24.59 20.87 7.50
CA GLY A 230 -25.54 21.92 7.87
C GLY A 230 -26.10 21.83 9.30
N LEU A 231 -25.67 20.82 10.09
CA LEU A 231 -26.16 20.53 11.43
C LEU A 231 -25.03 20.65 12.45
N ALA A 232 -25.25 21.45 13.52
CA ALA A 232 -24.31 21.57 14.61
C ALA A 232 -24.59 20.53 15.70
N PHE A 233 -23.55 19.80 16.09
CA PHE A 233 -23.60 18.84 17.20
C PHE A 233 -22.82 19.36 18.39
N TYR A 234 -23.32 19.07 19.59
CA TYR A 234 -22.64 19.36 20.83
C TYR A 234 -22.53 18.08 21.67
N PHE A 235 -21.37 17.81 22.21
CA PHE A 235 -21.15 16.72 23.16
C PHE A 235 -20.45 17.22 24.40
N ASN A 236 -21.09 17.06 25.57
CA ASN A 236 -20.63 17.59 26.86
C ASN A 236 -20.24 19.09 26.78
N GLY A 237 -20.93 19.88 25.94
CA GLY A 237 -20.69 21.30 25.72
C GLY A 237 -19.71 21.63 24.59
N GLU A 238 -18.91 20.67 24.12
CA GLU A 238 -18.02 20.85 22.98
C GLU A 238 -18.79 20.80 21.66
N LYS A 239 -18.50 21.77 20.76
CA LYS A 239 -19.17 21.89 19.47
C LYS A 239 -18.42 21.19 18.34
N TYR A 240 -19.13 20.38 17.56
CA TYR A 240 -18.67 19.73 16.33
C TYR A 240 -19.52 20.20 15.14
N HIS A 241 -18.88 20.87 14.19
CA HIS A 241 -19.55 21.38 12.99
C HIS A 241 -18.53 21.47 11.86
N PHE A 242 -18.67 20.63 10.82
CA PHE A 242 -17.72 20.50 9.72
C PHE A 242 -18.36 20.92 8.39
N THR A 243 -18.01 22.10 7.90
CA THR A 243 -18.65 22.71 6.74
C THR A 243 -18.34 22.03 5.41
N LYS A 244 -17.17 21.37 5.28
CA LYS A 244 -16.79 20.58 4.09
C LYS A 244 -17.20 19.11 4.22
N GLY A 245 -17.87 18.73 5.31
CA GLY A 245 -18.37 17.39 5.55
C GLY A 245 -17.29 16.33 5.58
N LEU A 246 -17.55 15.17 4.97
CA LEU A 246 -16.66 14.01 4.98
C LEU A 246 -15.28 14.26 4.36
N PHE A 247 -15.09 15.30 3.56
CA PHE A 247 -13.76 15.66 3.09
C PHE A 247 -12.84 16.13 4.23
N GLU A 248 -13.38 16.84 5.24
CA GLU A 248 -12.61 17.21 6.42
C GLU A 248 -12.17 15.98 7.23
N LEU A 249 -12.95 14.89 7.21
CA LEU A 249 -12.51 13.61 7.79
C LEU A 249 -11.30 13.03 7.05
N SER A 250 -11.31 13.07 5.72
CA SER A 250 -10.14 12.65 4.94
C SER A 250 -8.91 13.52 5.20
N GLN A 251 -9.09 14.85 5.33
CA GLN A 251 -8.01 15.76 5.69
C GLN A 251 -7.48 15.49 7.11
N ARG A 252 -8.34 15.11 8.04
CA ARG A 252 -7.91 14.72 9.40
C ARG A 252 -7.15 13.41 9.45
N ILE A 253 -7.42 12.48 8.51
CA ILE A 253 -6.66 11.22 8.35
C ILE A 253 -5.27 11.52 7.78
N ASP A 254 -5.19 12.28 6.67
CA ASP A 254 -3.95 12.67 6.01
C ASP A 254 -4.20 13.92 5.17
N GLU A 255 -3.82 15.09 5.68
CA GLU A 255 -4.10 16.38 5.06
C GLU A 255 -3.41 16.55 3.71
N GLU A 256 -2.14 16.12 3.61
CA GLU A 256 -1.33 16.30 2.39
C GLU A 256 -1.77 15.38 1.25
N ASN A 257 -2.25 14.18 1.58
CA ASN A 257 -2.59 13.14 0.61
C ASN A 257 -4.10 12.92 0.47
N ALA A 258 -4.92 13.84 1.01
CA ALA A 258 -6.38 13.79 0.87
C ALA A 258 -6.83 14.26 -0.53
N HIS A 259 -7.67 13.48 -1.16
CA HIS A 259 -8.25 13.74 -2.49
C HIS A 259 -9.77 13.80 -2.39
N ASP A 260 -10.36 14.87 -2.95
CA ASP A 260 -11.80 15.07 -2.97
C ASP A 260 -12.37 14.84 -4.38
N PHE A 261 -13.33 13.93 -4.49
CA PHE A 261 -14.16 13.79 -5.67
C PHE A 261 -15.39 14.71 -5.62
N GLY A 262 -15.63 15.35 -4.46
CA GLY A 262 -16.73 16.27 -4.22
C GLY A 262 -18.04 15.56 -3.91
N VAL A 263 -19.11 16.32 -4.07
CA VAL A 263 -20.49 15.88 -3.85
C VAL A 263 -21.18 15.70 -5.20
N HIS A 264 -21.97 14.65 -5.33
CA HIS A 264 -22.75 14.37 -6.54
C HIS A 264 -24.20 14.03 -6.17
N SER A 265 -25.15 14.62 -6.89
CA SER A 265 -26.57 14.32 -6.77
C SER A 265 -27.06 13.60 -8.02
N TYR A 266 -27.56 12.41 -7.84
CA TYR A 266 -28.18 11.60 -8.89
C TYR A 266 -29.70 11.59 -8.72
N VAL A 267 -30.43 12.03 -9.72
CA VAL A 267 -31.91 12.10 -9.71
C VAL A 267 -32.45 11.04 -10.65
N TYR A 268 -33.44 10.28 -10.18
CA TYR A 268 -34.11 9.26 -10.96
C TYR A 268 -35.64 9.31 -10.79
N GLU A 269 -36.36 8.81 -11.79
CA GLU A 269 -37.79 8.64 -11.72
C GLU A 269 -38.12 7.23 -11.28
N THR A 270 -39.11 7.07 -10.40
CA THR A 270 -39.65 5.80 -9.95
C THR A 270 -41.17 5.89 -9.82
N VAL A 271 -41.80 4.76 -9.56
CA VAL A 271 -43.25 4.70 -9.36
C VAL A 271 -43.52 4.24 -7.95
N ASN A 272 -44.31 5.00 -7.20
CA ASN A 272 -44.70 4.60 -5.86
C ASN A 272 -45.77 3.47 -5.87
N THR A 273 -46.16 2.94 -4.69
CA THR A 273 -47.16 1.87 -4.56
C THR A 273 -48.51 2.29 -5.10
N LYS A 274 -48.82 3.60 -5.12
CA LYS A 274 -50.06 4.17 -5.72
C LYS A 274 -49.95 4.38 -7.23
N LYS A 275 -48.92 3.82 -7.88
CA LYS A 275 -48.61 3.97 -9.32
C LYS A 275 -48.42 5.40 -9.80
N LYS A 276 -48.13 6.36 -8.90
CA LYS A 276 -47.76 7.72 -9.27
C LYS A 276 -46.26 7.82 -9.53
N LYS A 277 -45.87 8.58 -10.56
CA LYS A 277 -44.48 8.93 -10.82
C LYS A 277 -43.98 9.84 -9.73
N VAL A 278 -42.86 9.49 -9.11
CA VAL A 278 -42.18 10.27 -8.08
C VAL A 278 -40.68 10.33 -8.40
N LYS A 279 -39.97 11.29 -7.83
CA LYS A 279 -38.53 11.43 -8.03
C LYS A 279 -37.76 10.93 -6.82
N GLY A 280 -36.77 10.10 -7.05
CA GLY A 280 -35.75 9.76 -6.04
C GLY A 280 -34.50 10.59 -6.26
N ARG A 281 -33.79 10.90 -5.19
CA ARG A 281 -32.51 11.58 -5.23
C ARG A 281 -31.49 10.88 -4.34
N ILE A 282 -30.35 10.55 -4.91
CA ILE A 282 -29.19 9.98 -4.19
C ILE A 282 -28.11 11.04 -4.17
N ASP A 283 -27.72 11.48 -2.98
CA ASP A 283 -26.58 12.37 -2.78
C ASP A 283 -25.41 11.53 -2.29
N MET A 284 -24.24 11.77 -2.87
CA MET A 284 -23.03 11.04 -2.56
C MET A 284 -21.87 12.00 -2.40
N SER A 285 -20.99 11.71 -1.45
CA SER A 285 -19.67 12.34 -1.33
C SER A 285 -18.62 11.27 -1.24
N LEU A 286 -17.52 11.43 -1.96
CA LEU A 286 -16.39 10.51 -1.93
C LEU A 286 -15.09 11.29 -1.84
N SER A 287 -14.32 10.99 -0.84
CA SER A 287 -12.94 11.42 -0.70
C SER A 287 -12.07 10.24 -0.28
N PHE A 288 -10.76 10.38 -0.39
CA PHE A 288 -9.84 9.30 0.00
C PHE A 288 -8.43 9.86 0.21
N CYS A 289 -7.63 9.14 1.01
CA CYS A 289 -6.22 9.39 1.24
C CYS A 289 -5.38 8.33 0.55
N ILE A 290 -4.16 8.69 0.12
CA ILE A 290 -3.22 7.79 -0.54
C ILE A 290 -1.89 7.79 0.22
N ASP A 291 -1.66 6.79 1.05
CA ASP A 291 -0.32 6.51 1.56
C ASP A 291 0.46 5.67 0.53
N LYS A 292 1.34 6.35 -0.21
CA LYS A 292 2.14 5.73 -1.28
C LYS A 292 3.19 4.77 -0.74
N SER A 293 3.59 4.94 0.52
CA SER A 293 4.61 4.12 1.19
C SER A 293 4.03 2.85 1.82
N SER A 294 2.73 2.85 2.13
CA SER A 294 2.07 1.74 2.80
C SER A 294 1.77 0.57 1.85
N GLU A 295 2.04 -0.63 2.31
CA GLU A 295 1.61 -1.90 1.68
C GLU A 295 0.36 -2.48 2.34
N GLU A 296 -0.19 -1.81 3.36
CA GLU A 296 -1.38 -2.26 4.06
C GLU A 296 -2.59 -2.31 3.13
N ARG A 297 -3.55 -3.15 3.48
CA ARG A 297 -4.82 -3.24 2.76
C ARG A 297 -5.56 -1.91 2.84
N GLU A 298 -6.38 -1.67 1.82
CA GLU A 298 -7.26 -0.51 1.81
C GLU A 298 -8.20 -0.50 3.02
N ARG A 299 -8.50 0.71 3.48
CA ARG A 299 -9.51 0.98 4.50
C ARG A 299 -10.71 1.64 3.86
N PHE A 300 -11.88 1.35 4.41
CA PHE A 300 -13.12 1.90 3.90
C PHE A 300 -13.98 2.43 5.05
N ILE A 301 -14.17 3.74 5.10
CA ILE A 301 -15.09 4.41 6.01
C ILE A 301 -16.32 4.79 5.19
N SER A 302 -17.48 4.26 5.54
CA SER A 302 -18.68 4.57 4.77
C SER A 302 -19.93 4.69 5.62
N PHE A 303 -20.81 5.57 5.13
CA PHE A 303 -22.07 5.90 5.77
C PHE A 303 -23.19 5.85 4.75
N VAL A 304 -24.33 5.32 5.15
CA VAL A 304 -25.57 5.37 4.38
C VAL A 304 -26.64 6.01 5.25
N ASN A 305 -27.17 7.16 4.81
CA ASN A 305 -28.04 8.03 5.60
C ASN A 305 -27.43 8.29 6.99
N SER A 306 -26.16 8.69 7.03
CA SER A 306 -25.37 8.93 8.24
C SER A 306 -25.15 7.72 9.17
N THR A 307 -25.63 6.53 8.82
CA THR A 307 -25.38 5.29 9.57
C THR A 307 -24.10 4.62 9.06
N PRO A 308 -23.14 4.26 9.94
CA PRO A 308 -21.91 3.60 9.53
C PRO A 308 -22.17 2.18 9.04
N THR A 309 -21.55 1.79 7.93
CA THR A 309 -21.67 0.45 7.35
C THR A 309 -20.41 -0.35 7.59
N TYR A 310 -20.20 -0.80 8.83
CA TYR A 310 -18.98 -1.50 9.27
C TYR A 310 -18.68 -2.77 8.47
N ASP A 311 -19.71 -3.49 8.04
CA ASP A 311 -19.57 -4.72 7.25
C ASP A 311 -19.60 -4.44 5.74
N GLY A 312 -19.51 -3.17 5.35
CA GLY A 312 -19.49 -2.74 3.95
C GLY A 312 -20.79 -2.96 3.20
N GLY A 313 -20.69 -3.63 2.06
CA GLY A 313 -21.83 -3.96 1.20
C GLY A 313 -21.60 -3.54 -0.24
N PHE A 314 -22.69 -3.55 -1.02
CA PHE A 314 -22.66 -3.32 -2.45
C PHE A 314 -21.90 -2.04 -2.87
N HIS A 315 -22.05 -0.96 -2.13
CA HIS A 315 -21.41 0.32 -2.44
C HIS A 315 -19.88 0.26 -2.31
N HIS A 316 -19.34 -0.46 -1.31
CA HIS A 316 -17.90 -0.72 -1.19
C HIS A 316 -17.38 -1.46 -2.42
N ASP A 317 -18.00 -2.60 -2.74
CA ASP A 317 -17.55 -3.43 -3.84
C ASP A 317 -17.63 -2.69 -5.18
N ARG A 318 -18.65 -1.82 -5.34
CA ARG A 318 -18.83 -1.06 -6.56
C ARG A 318 -17.78 0.02 -6.74
N VAL A 319 -17.53 0.82 -5.70
CA VAL A 319 -16.48 1.85 -5.71
C VAL A 319 -15.11 1.22 -5.97
N ARG A 320 -14.75 0.17 -5.24
CA ARG A 320 -13.51 -0.57 -5.44
C ARG A 320 -13.36 -1.05 -6.87
N ARG A 321 -14.37 -1.71 -7.42
CA ARG A 321 -14.34 -2.28 -8.78
C ARG A 321 -14.16 -1.20 -9.84
N ILE A 322 -14.90 -0.10 -9.74
CA ILE A 322 -14.79 1.01 -10.70
C ILE A 322 -13.38 1.61 -10.62
N PHE A 323 -12.86 1.85 -9.42
CA PHE A 323 -11.53 2.43 -9.21
C PHE A 323 -10.44 1.50 -9.74
N ILE A 324 -10.45 0.21 -9.38
CA ILE A 324 -9.49 -0.79 -9.84
C ILE A 324 -9.47 -0.89 -11.36
N ASN A 325 -10.64 -1.03 -11.99
CA ASN A 325 -10.74 -1.20 -13.44
C ASN A 325 -10.17 0.02 -14.15
N ALA A 326 -10.56 1.23 -13.75
CA ALA A 326 -10.08 2.45 -14.37
C ALA A 326 -8.54 2.61 -14.28
N ILE A 327 -7.95 2.29 -13.14
CA ILE A 327 -6.49 2.35 -12.96
C ILE A 327 -5.80 1.26 -13.80
N LYS A 328 -6.30 0.02 -13.77
CA LYS A 328 -5.73 -1.09 -14.57
C LYS A 328 -5.83 -0.83 -16.07
N ASP A 329 -6.96 -0.34 -16.55
CA ASP A 329 -7.17 0.01 -17.97
C ASP A 329 -6.20 1.12 -18.38
N LYS A 330 -6.01 2.12 -17.53
CA LYS A 330 -5.05 3.21 -17.77
C LYS A 330 -3.62 2.71 -17.88
N LEU A 331 -3.24 1.75 -17.05
CA LEU A 331 -1.90 1.19 -16.96
C LEU A 331 -1.66 -0.02 -17.88
N GLU A 332 -2.69 -0.53 -18.56
CA GLU A 332 -2.64 -1.78 -19.33
C GLU A 332 -1.47 -1.83 -20.31
N ARG A 333 -1.24 -0.75 -21.08
CA ARG A 333 -0.15 -0.69 -22.07
C ARG A 333 1.22 -0.74 -21.42
N GLN A 334 1.39 -0.06 -20.28
CA GLN A 334 2.64 -0.04 -19.54
C GLN A 334 2.89 -1.39 -18.86
N ALA A 335 1.88 -1.97 -18.23
CA ALA A 335 1.94 -3.29 -17.62
C ALA A 335 2.30 -4.38 -18.64
N LYS A 336 1.70 -4.35 -19.84
CA LYS A 336 2.05 -5.26 -20.96
C LYS A 336 3.50 -5.09 -21.41
N LYS A 337 4.00 -3.85 -21.52
CA LYS A 337 5.41 -3.57 -21.88
C LYS A 337 6.38 -4.17 -20.86
N GLU A 338 6.06 -4.04 -19.57
CA GLU A 338 6.84 -4.59 -18.44
C GLU A 338 6.56 -6.09 -18.19
N LYS A 339 5.68 -6.72 -18.99
CA LYS A 339 5.27 -8.13 -18.85
C LYS A 339 4.73 -8.50 -17.47
N ILE A 340 4.06 -7.55 -16.79
CA ILE A 340 3.43 -7.75 -15.50
C ILE A 340 1.91 -7.77 -15.62
N LYS A 341 1.26 -8.48 -14.71
CA LYS A 341 -0.20 -8.46 -14.53
C LYS A 341 -0.51 -7.77 -13.21
N LEU A 342 -1.17 -6.61 -13.27
CA LEU A 342 -1.60 -5.89 -12.08
C LEU A 342 -2.73 -6.65 -11.37
N VAL A 343 -2.67 -6.76 -10.05
CA VAL A 343 -3.72 -7.30 -9.18
C VAL A 343 -4.39 -6.15 -8.40
N ASP A 344 -5.48 -6.45 -7.71
CA ASP A 344 -6.27 -5.44 -7.00
C ASP A 344 -5.46 -4.77 -5.88
N ASN A 345 -4.67 -5.54 -5.15
CA ASN A 345 -3.80 -4.99 -4.10
C ASN A 345 -2.74 -4.01 -4.62
N ASP A 346 -2.21 -4.20 -5.84
CA ASP A 346 -1.25 -3.24 -6.41
C ASP A 346 -1.87 -1.82 -6.49
N VAL A 347 -3.20 -1.78 -6.75
CA VAL A 347 -3.99 -0.54 -6.86
C VAL A 347 -4.46 -0.04 -5.50
N LEU A 348 -4.95 -0.91 -4.65
CA LEU A 348 -5.69 -0.51 -3.45
C LEU A 348 -4.83 -0.31 -2.20
N SER A 349 -3.63 -0.91 -2.14
CA SER A 349 -2.77 -0.77 -0.95
C SER A 349 -2.51 0.69 -0.59
N GLY A 350 -2.61 1.01 0.69
CA GLY A 350 -2.41 2.36 1.22
C GLY A 350 -3.55 3.34 0.94
N LEU A 351 -4.70 2.89 0.39
CA LEU A 351 -5.87 3.75 0.21
C LEU A 351 -6.80 3.71 1.43
N THR A 352 -7.30 4.88 1.81
CA THR A 352 -8.39 5.00 2.78
C THR A 352 -9.53 5.78 2.13
N PHE A 353 -10.62 5.09 1.80
CA PHE A 353 -11.82 5.70 1.22
C PHE A 353 -12.77 6.21 2.31
N VAL A 354 -13.36 7.38 2.08
CA VAL A 354 -14.41 7.96 2.91
C VAL A 354 -15.61 8.27 2.01
N LEU A 355 -16.70 7.51 2.19
CA LEU A 355 -17.88 7.56 1.34
C LEU A 355 -19.13 7.86 2.15
N GLY A 356 -19.84 8.91 1.80
CA GLY A 356 -21.17 9.21 2.29
C GLY A 356 -22.23 9.02 1.21
N ILE A 357 -23.33 8.36 1.54
CA ILE A 357 -24.49 8.17 0.68
C ILE A 357 -25.74 8.58 1.45
N THR A 358 -26.56 9.43 0.84
CA THR A 358 -27.89 9.75 1.36
C THR A 358 -28.93 9.45 0.28
N MET A 359 -29.83 8.50 0.57
CA MET A 359 -30.82 8.01 -0.39
C MET A 359 -32.15 7.67 0.27
N PRO A 360 -33.26 7.72 -0.47
CA PRO A 360 -34.54 7.22 0.05
C PRO A 360 -34.52 5.70 0.17
N ASN A 361 -35.12 5.17 1.22
CA ASN A 361 -35.43 3.77 1.46
C ASN A 361 -34.24 2.79 1.24
N PRO A 362 -33.06 3.01 1.86
CA PRO A 362 -31.95 2.08 1.73
C PRO A 362 -32.29 0.73 2.34
N ARG A 363 -31.91 -0.36 1.63
CA ARG A 363 -32.14 -1.73 2.10
C ARG A 363 -30.86 -2.31 2.67
N PHE A 364 -30.94 -2.80 3.90
CA PHE A 364 -29.84 -3.44 4.59
C PHE A 364 -30.11 -4.95 4.79
N GLU A 365 -29.06 -5.72 5.01
CA GLU A 365 -29.20 -7.17 5.27
C GLU A 365 -29.89 -7.46 6.62
N SER A 366 -29.78 -6.54 7.60
CA SER A 366 -30.35 -6.68 8.93
C SER A 366 -30.81 -5.33 9.50
N GLN A 367 -31.58 -5.37 10.61
CA GLN A 367 -32.01 -4.18 11.33
C GLN A 367 -30.83 -3.37 11.92
N THR A 368 -29.67 -3.98 12.11
CA THR A 368 -28.46 -3.30 12.60
C THR A 368 -27.83 -2.37 11.58
N LYS A 369 -28.28 -2.41 10.33
CA LYS A 369 -27.87 -1.52 9.20
C LYS A 369 -26.36 -1.57 8.86
N ARG A 370 -25.64 -2.62 9.24
CA ARG A 370 -24.17 -2.72 9.05
C ARG A 370 -23.75 -2.96 7.61
N LYS A 371 -24.64 -3.53 6.76
CA LYS A 371 -24.33 -3.90 5.37
C LYS A 371 -25.43 -3.53 4.41
N LEU A 372 -25.09 -2.75 3.38
CA LEU A 372 -26.05 -2.28 2.36
C LEU A 372 -26.24 -3.33 1.27
N VAL A 373 -27.50 -3.61 0.94
CA VAL A 373 -27.89 -4.49 -0.16
C VAL A 373 -27.80 -3.74 -1.50
N ARG A 374 -27.69 -4.48 -2.61
CA ARG A 374 -27.62 -3.91 -3.96
C ARG A 374 -28.84 -3.08 -4.29
N ASP A 375 -28.61 -1.90 -4.84
CA ASP A 375 -29.61 -1.01 -5.41
C ASP A 375 -29.17 -0.56 -6.81
N THR A 376 -30.06 -0.68 -7.80
CA THR A 376 -29.76 -0.41 -9.20
C THR A 376 -29.62 1.09 -9.53
N HIS A 377 -30.33 1.95 -8.78
CA HIS A 377 -30.18 3.40 -8.95
C HIS A 377 -28.87 3.89 -8.35
N LEU A 378 -28.49 3.34 -7.18
CA LEU A 378 -27.20 3.61 -6.57
C LEU A 378 -26.04 3.10 -7.44
N GLU A 379 -26.19 1.94 -8.10
CA GLU A 379 -25.17 1.44 -9.03
C GLU A 379 -24.87 2.43 -10.15
N LYS A 380 -25.92 2.93 -10.81
CA LYS A 380 -25.81 3.93 -11.88
C LYS A 380 -25.24 5.26 -11.35
N ALA A 381 -25.70 5.68 -10.18
CA ALA A 381 -25.22 6.89 -9.53
C ALA A 381 -23.71 6.86 -9.26
N LEU A 382 -23.20 5.75 -8.72
CA LEU A 382 -21.77 5.54 -8.47
C LEU A 382 -20.95 5.48 -9.77
N GLU A 383 -21.46 4.84 -10.81
CA GLU A 383 -20.80 4.81 -12.14
C GLU A 383 -20.66 6.22 -12.72
N GLU A 384 -21.72 7.00 -12.68
CA GLU A 384 -21.70 8.37 -13.21
C GLU A 384 -20.77 9.27 -12.39
N PHE A 385 -20.85 9.21 -11.07
CA PHE A 385 -20.02 9.99 -10.17
C PHE A 385 -18.53 9.66 -10.31
N MET A 386 -18.18 8.40 -10.25
CA MET A 386 -16.80 7.93 -10.37
C MET A 386 -16.25 8.21 -11.77
N GLY A 387 -17.01 7.92 -12.83
CA GLY A 387 -16.58 8.13 -14.22
C GLY A 387 -16.20 9.58 -14.53
N LYS A 388 -16.91 10.57 -13.94
CA LYS A 388 -16.59 11.99 -14.11
C LYS A 388 -15.28 12.40 -13.42
N ASN A 389 -14.94 11.77 -12.31
CA ASN A 389 -13.86 12.22 -11.42
C ASN A 389 -12.56 11.44 -11.57
N ILE A 390 -12.62 10.13 -11.87
CA ILE A 390 -11.45 9.27 -11.87
C ILE A 390 -10.44 9.62 -12.96
N ASP A 391 -10.91 10.03 -14.14
CA ASP A 391 -10.04 10.49 -15.23
C ASP A 391 -9.28 11.78 -14.88
N LYS A 392 -9.95 12.69 -14.16
CA LYS A 392 -9.32 13.91 -13.66
C LYS A 392 -8.29 13.60 -12.60
N PHE A 393 -8.62 12.67 -11.69
CA PHE A 393 -7.72 12.18 -10.67
C PHE A 393 -6.46 11.56 -11.28
N MET A 394 -6.58 10.60 -12.20
CA MET A 394 -5.44 9.94 -12.85
C MET A 394 -4.52 10.89 -13.62
N ARG A 395 -5.06 11.99 -14.14
CA ARG A 395 -4.25 13.01 -14.83
C ARG A 395 -3.40 13.83 -13.86
N LYS A 396 -3.92 14.08 -12.65
CA LYS A 396 -3.24 14.85 -11.61
C LYS A 396 -2.22 14.02 -10.81
N ASN A 397 -2.49 12.73 -10.61
CA ASN A 397 -1.73 11.83 -9.74
C ASN A 397 -0.95 10.78 -10.57
N LYS A 398 -0.02 11.24 -11.40
CA LYS A 398 0.83 10.35 -12.21
C LYS A 398 1.80 9.55 -11.35
N ASP A 399 2.29 10.14 -10.30
CA ASP A 399 3.15 9.54 -9.28
C ASP A 399 2.48 8.33 -8.60
N TYR A 400 1.19 8.43 -8.26
CA TYR A 400 0.44 7.28 -7.78
C TYR A 400 0.36 6.15 -8.82
N LEU A 401 0.16 6.46 -10.10
CA LEU A 401 0.16 5.47 -11.17
C LEU A 401 1.52 4.77 -11.32
N GLU A 402 2.62 5.50 -11.10
CA GLU A 402 3.98 4.94 -11.07
C GLU A 402 4.16 4.00 -9.87
N VAL A 403 3.68 4.37 -8.68
CA VAL A 403 3.70 3.51 -7.48
C VAL A 403 2.94 2.21 -7.73
N VAL A 404 1.77 2.24 -8.36
CA VAL A 404 1.00 1.03 -8.71
C VAL A 404 1.80 0.11 -9.64
N LEU A 405 2.49 0.67 -10.64
CA LEU A 405 3.35 -0.12 -11.53
C LEU A 405 4.54 -0.73 -10.80
N GLU A 406 5.20 0.03 -9.92
CA GLU A 406 6.34 -0.47 -9.14
C GLU A 406 5.93 -1.58 -8.15
N ARG A 407 4.77 -1.46 -7.51
CA ARG A 407 4.20 -2.54 -6.69
C ARG A 407 3.96 -3.81 -7.52
N GLY A 408 3.39 -3.66 -8.72
CA GLY A 408 3.20 -4.77 -9.65
C GLY A 408 4.52 -5.44 -10.08
N LYS A 409 5.57 -4.65 -10.36
CA LYS A 409 6.92 -5.15 -10.70
C LYS A 409 7.54 -5.90 -9.53
N SER A 410 7.53 -5.31 -8.35
CA SER A 410 8.09 -5.89 -7.12
C SER A 410 7.43 -7.21 -6.78
N ARG A 411 6.10 -7.26 -6.81
CA ARG A 411 5.33 -8.48 -6.59
C ARG A 411 5.64 -9.56 -7.65
N HIS A 412 5.73 -9.16 -8.93
CA HIS A 412 6.07 -10.10 -10.02
C HIS A 412 7.48 -10.66 -9.82
N LYS A 413 8.46 -9.80 -9.51
CA LYS A 413 9.83 -10.21 -9.19
C LYS A 413 9.85 -11.21 -8.03
N TYR A 414 9.12 -10.93 -6.94
CA TYR A 414 9.02 -11.84 -5.80
C TYR A 414 8.38 -13.19 -6.16
N GLN A 415 7.31 -13.20 -6.97
CA GLN A 415 6.67 -14.45 -7.42
C GLN A 415 7.62 -15.29 -8.27
N VAL A 416 8.34 -14.68 -9.22
CA VAL A 416 9.32 -15.37 -10.06
C VAL A 416 10.43 -15.98 -9.18
N LEU A 417 10.93 -15.23 -8.19
CA LEU A 417 11.92 -15.73 -7.24
C LEU A 417 11.39 -16.91 -6.41
N LYS A 418 10.16 -16.82 -5.92
CA LYS A 418 9.52 -17.90 -5.15
C LYS A 418 9.29 -19.16 -5.98
N GLU A 419 8.88 -19.01 -7.24
CA GLU A 419 8.74 -20.14 -8.17
C GLU A 419 10.08 -20.78 -8.49
N ALA A 420 11.10 -19.97 -8.68
CA ALA A 420 12.46 -20.40 -8.89
C ALA A 420 13.03 -21.18 -7.70
N ALA A 421 12.84 -20.64 -6.49
CA ALA A 421 13.23 -21.33 -5.25
C ALA A 421 12.48 -22.68 -5.09
N LYS A 422 11.20 -22.73 -5.48
CA LYS A 422 10.40 -23.96 -5.47
C LYS A 422 10.92 -25.00 -6.48
N LYS A 423 11.32 -24.55 -7.69
CA LYS A 423 11.94 -25.40 -8.72
C LYS A 423 13.30 -25.90 -8.26
N ALA A 424 14.15 -25.01 -7.72
CA ALA A 424 15.47 -25.38 -7.20
C ALA A 424 15.39 -26.38 -6.03
N ARG A 425 14.40 -26.24 -5.14
CA ARG A 425 14.13 -27.24 -4.08
C ARG A 425 13.70 -28.60 -4.64
N LYS A 426 13.01 -28.66 -5.78
CA LYS A 426 12.66 -29.92 -6.46
C LYS A 426 13.88 -30.52 -7.18
N GLN A 427 14.79 -29.71 -7.71
CA GLN A 427 16.05 -30.13 -8.36
C GLN A 427 17.17 -30.49 -7.36
N LYS A 428 16.92 -30.49 -6.07
CA LYS A 428 17.83 -30.63 -4.93
C LYS A 428 18.78 -31.84 -4.92
N ARG A 429 18.93 -32.59 -6.01
CA ARG A 429 19.80 -33.76 -6.14
C ARG A 429 20.60 -33.86 -7.45
N GLN A 430 20.66 -32.81 -8.27
CA GLN A 430 21.59 -32.84 -9.38
C GLN A 430 23.01 -32.62 -8.85
N ARG A 431 23.82 -33.62 -9.02
CA ARG A 431 25.27 -33.60 -8.73
C ARG A 431 25.88 -32.62 -9.73
N VAL A 432 26.46 -31.53 -9.25
CA VAL A 432 27.21 -30.59 -10.10
C VAL A 432 28.50 -31.36 -10.52
N GLU A 433 28.53 -31.78 -11.78
CA GLU A 433 29.62 -32.65 -12.28
C GLU A 433 30.99 -32.00 -12.16
N LYS A 434 31.09 -30.69 -12.37
CA LYS A 434 32.32 -29.92 -12.29
C LYS A 434 32.73 -29.49 -10.87
N LEU A 435 31.89 -29.73 -9.84
CA LEU A 435 32.23 -29.38 -8.47
C LEU A 435 33.23 -30.41 -7.86
N LEU A 436 34.36 -29.90 -7.45
CA LEU A 436 35.25 -30.60 -6.53
C LEU A 436 34.78 -30.38 -5.10
N ASP A 437 33.85 -31.19 -4.61
CA ASP A 437 33.24 -30.97 -3.28
C ASP A 437 34.26 -31.23 -2.15
N ALA A 438 34.08 -30.51 -1.02
CA ALA A 438 34.79 -30.80 0.22
C ALA A 438 34.23 -32.09 0.84
N ASN A 439 35.11 -32.92 1.45
CA ASN A 439 34.72 -34.21 2.04
C ASN A 439 34.05 -34.06 3.41
N GLU A 440 34.29 -32.93 4.13
CA GLU A 440 33.64 -32.64 5.40
C GLU A 440 32.14 -32.45 5.22
N ARG A 441 31.32 -33.15 6.02
CA ARG A 441 29.84 -33.10 5.92
C ARG A 441 29.17 -32.52 7.14
N LYS A 442 29.83 -32.51 8.29
CA LYS A 442 29.23 -32.07 9.57
C LYS A 442 29.68 -30.67 9.94
N LYS A 443 30.94 -30.32 9.71
CA LYS A 443 31.52 -29.01 10.04
C LYS A 443 31.69 -28.16 8.79
N ARG A 444 30.56 -27.82 8.16
CA ARG A 444 30.53 -27.00 6.93
C ARG A 444 30.97 -25.56 7.15
N ASP A 445 30.91 -25.07 8.37
CA ASP A 445 31.45 -23.80 8.83
C ASP A 445 32.97 -23.66 8.65
N LEU A 446 33.68 -24.77 8.49
CA LEU A 446 35.13 -24.81 8.19
C LEU A 446 35.43 -24.93 6.70
N CYS A 447 34.41 -25.06 5.83
CA CYS A 447 34.60 -25.33 4.43
C CYS A 447 34.70 -24.07 3.57
N THR A 448 35.64 -24.03 2.65
CA THR A 448 35.87 -22.96 1.67
C THR A 448 35.61 -23.46 0.26
N LEU A 449 34.84 -22.68 -0.54
CA LEU A 449 34.65 -22.93 -1.97
C LEU A 449 35.48 -21.93 -2.80
N PHE A 450 36.36 -22.43 -3.62
CA PHE A 450 37.09 -21.64 -4.61
C PHE A 450 36.32 -21.59 -5.93
N ILE A 451 36.03 -20.39 -6.44
CA ILE A 451 35.49 -20.20 -7.78
C ILE A 451 36.64 -19.74 -8.67
N CYS A 452 37.09 -20.62 -9.55
CA CYS A 452 38.27 -20.41 -10.37
C CYS A 452 37.91 -20.00 -11.79
N GLU A 453 38.76 -19.18 -12.42
CA GLU A 453 38.70 -18.87 -13.83
C GLU A 453 39.23 -20.01 -14.67
N GLY A 454 38.39 -20.64 -15.50
CA GLY A 454 38.78 -21.63 -16.49
C GLY A 454 39.01 -23.04 -15.96
N ASP A 455 38.85 -24.00 -16.88
CA ASP A 455 39.06 -25.45 -16.57
C ASP A 455 40.53 -25.80 -16.31
N SER A 456 41.49 -25.01 -16.78
CA SER A 456 42.94 -25.20 -16.52
C SER A 456 43.28 -24.98 -15.04
N ALA A 457 42.68 -23.98 -14.39
CA ALA A 457 42.89 -23.71 -12.97
C ALA A 457 42.40 -24.87 -12.07
N ILE A 458 41.32 -25.55 -12.46
CA ILE A 458 40.74 -26.63 -11.64
C ILE A 458 41.68 -27.84 -11.49
N GLY A 459 42.59 -28.06 -12.44
CA GLY A 459 43.63 -29.10 -12.38
C GLY A 459 44.62 -28.85 -11.24
N GLY A 460 45.14 -27.61 -11.17
CA GLY A 460 46.05 -27.18 -10.11
C GLY A 460 45.37 -27.20 -8.74
N LEU A 461 44.15 -26.64 -8.64
CA LEU A 461 43.37 -26.69 -7.41
C LEU A 461 43.13 -28.15 -6.94
N ARG A 462 42.75 -29.05 -7.85
CA ARG A 462 42.50 -30.48 -7.54
C ARG A 462 43.67 -31.15 -6.90
N SER A 463 44.92 -30.87 -7.37
CA SER A 463 46.13 -31.46 -6.90
C SER A 463 46.62 -30.91 -5.56
N ALA A 464 46.42 -29.62 -5.31
CA ALA A 464 47.01 -28.90 -4.18
C ALA A 464 46.04 -28.64 -2.99
N ARG A 465 44.70 -28.73 -3.18
CA ARG A 465 43.70 -28.42 -2.16
C ARG A 465 43.69 -29.42 -0.98
N ASN A 466 43.29 -28.93 0.16
CA ASN A 466 42.88 -29.78 1.27
C ASN A 466 41.48 -30.37 0.95
N LYS A 467 41.48 -31.70 0.60
CA LYS A 467 40.24 -32.38 0.19
C LYS A 467 39.16 -32.42 1.27
N LEU A 468 39.53 -32.25 2.55
CA LEU A 468 38.57 -32.30 3.65
C LEU A 468 37.72 -31.03 3.70
N TYR A 469 38.36 -29.85 3.61
CA TYR A 469 37.70 -28.56 3.85
C TYR A 469 37.58 -27.65 2.62
N GLN A 470 38.31 -27.91 1.55
CA GLN A 470 38.36 -27.06 0.37
C GLN A 470 37.63 -27.70 -0.81
N GLY A 471 36.63 -26.98 -1.34
CA GLY A 471 35.97 -27.29 -2.59
C GLY A 471 36.41 -26.36 -3.71
N GLY A 472 36.05 -26.69 -4.95
CA GLY A 472 36.34 -25.85 -6.10
C GLY A 472 35.40 -26.05 -7.26
N ILE A 473 35.14 -24.95 -7.99
CA ILE A 473 34.35 -24.96 -9.22
C ILE A 473 35.00 -24.03 -10.25
N ALA A 474 35.09 -24.49 -11.50
CA ALA A 474 35.62 -23.68 -12.59
C ALA A 474 34.49 -22.98 -13.35
N LEU A 475 34.70 -21.71 -13.69
CA LEU A 475 33.86 -20.94 -14.62
C LEU A 475 34.29 -21.16 -16.05
N ARG A 476 33.34 -21.36 -16.96
CA ARG A 476 33.59 -21.42 -18.40
C ARG A 476 33.40 -20.06 -19.05
N GLY A 477 34.43 -19.22 -18.93
CA GLY A 477 34.44 -17.86 -19.44
C GLY A 477 33.80 -16.82 -18.50
N LYS A 478 33.63 -15.60 -18.97
CA LYS A 478 33.10 -14.48 -18.16
C LYS A 478 31.65 -14.69 -17.76
N PRO A 479 31.28 -14.52 -16.49
CA PRO A 479 29.90 -14.58 -16.03
C PRO A 479 29.05 -13.51 -16.71
N MET A 480 27.76 -13.81 -16.89
CA MET A 480 26.80 -12.85 -17.43
C MET A 480 26.58 -11.67 -16.45
N ASN A 481 26.45 -10.46 -16.99
CA ASN A 481 26.10 -9.29 -16.18
C ASN A 481 24.64 -9.36 -15.71
N VAL A 482 24.44 -9.67 -14.44
CA VAL A 482 23.10 -9.85 -13.83
C VAL A 482 22.30 -8.56 -13.71
N ALA A 483 22.95 -7.38 -13.70
CA ALA A 483 22.25 -6.09 -13.65
C ALA A 483 21.44 -5.78 -14.93
N GLN A 484 21.82 -6.42 -16.05
CA GLN A 484 21.16 -6.26 -17.35
C GLN A 484 20.31 -7.46 -17.75
N ALA A 485 20.43 -8.58 -17.03
CA ALA A 485 19.77 -9.85 -17.33
C ALA A 485 18.42 -9.95 -16.61
N GLY A 486 17.45 -10.61 -17.26
CA GLY A 486 16.22 -11.02 -16.59
C GLY A 486 16.46 -12.20 -15.63
N ILE A 487 15.70 -12.27 -14.55
CA ILE A 487 15.79 -13.38 -13.57
C ILE A 487 15.67 -14.75 -14.27
N LYS A 488 14.83 -14.85 -15.29
CA LYS A 488 14.66 -16.07 -16.08
C LYS A 488 15.95 -16.47 -16.81
N ASP A 489 16.70 -15.49 -17.32
CA ASP A 489 17.95 -15.72 -18.04
C ASP A 489 19.04 -16.16 -17.08
N ILE A 490 19.09 -15.59 -15.87
CA ILE A 490 20.01 -15.99 -14.78
C ILE A 490 19.75 -17.43 -14.35
N LEU A 491 18.46 -17.81 -14.18
CA LEU A 491 18.07 -19.18 -13.79
C LEU A 491 18.34 -20.23 -14.88
N ASN A 492 18.34 -19.83 -16.14
CA ASN A 492 18.65 -20.70 -17.28
C ASN A 492 20.16 -20.75 -17.56
N ASN A 493 20.96 -19.87 -16.93
CA ASN A 493 22.40 -19.87 -17.10
C ASN A 493 23.02 -21.00 -16.26
N GLN A 494 23.73 -21.91 -16.92
CA GLN A 494 24.29 -23.10 -16.30
C GLN A 494 25.37 -22.77 -15.25
N GLU A 495 26.21 -21.74 -15.52
CA GLU A 495 27.29 -21.33 -14.59
C GLU A 495 26.69 -20.84 -13.25
N PHE A 496 25.68 -19.95 -13.28
CA PHE A 496 25.02 -19.51 -12.05
C PHE A 496 24.23 -20.62 -11.37
N SER A 497 23.60 -21.50 -12.15
CA SER A 497 22.92 -22.68 -11.60
C SER A 497 23.89 -23.59 -10.84
N ASP A 498 25.07 -23.84 -11.40
CA ASP A 498 26.11 -24.65 -10.78
C ASP A 498 26.72 -23.99 -9.53
N ILE A 499 26.95 -22.67 -9.56
CA ILE A 499 27.39 -21.92 -8.39
C ILE A 499 26.33 -22.01 -7.27
N MET A 500 25.06 -21.70 -7.57
CA MET A 500 23.97 -21.78 -6.58
C MET A 500 23.83 -23.18 -5.97
N ALA A 501 23.89 -24.22 -6.80
CA ALA A 501 23.83 -25.59 -6.33
C ALA A 501 25.06 -25.98 -5.48
N SER A 502 26.25 -25.44 -5.82
CA SER A 502 27.48 -25.67 -5.07
C SER A 502 27.44 -25.03 -3.69
N ILE A 503 26.97 -23.82 -3.55
CA ILE A 503 26.87 -23.11 -2.26
C ILE A 503 25.64 -23.52 -1.43
N GLY A 504 24.63 -24.13 -2.07
CA GLY A 504 23.38 -24.55 -1.42
C GLY A 504 22.33 -23.48 -1.28
N LEU A 505 22.46 -22.36 -2.01
CA LEU A 505 21.49 -21.25 -2.03
C LEU A 505 20.69 -21.24 -3.35
N ALA A 506 19.44 -20.75 -3.27
CA ALA A 506 18.60 -20.50 -4.43
C ALA A 506 18.20 -19.02 -4.47
N LEU A 507 17.92 -18.47 -5.66
CA LEU A 507 17.46 -17.09 -5.81
C LEU A 507 16.19 -16.85 -4.96
N GLY A 508 16.20 -15.77 -4.17
CA GLY A 508 15.12 -15.43 -3.25
C GLY A 508 15.03 -16.28 -1.98
N GLN A 509 16.08 -17.05 -1.68
CA GLN A 509 16.23 -17.74 -0.39
C GLN A 509 17.05 -16.85 0.55
N GLU A 510 16.58 -16.66 1.78
CA GLU A 510 17.35 -16.03 2.85
C GLU A 510 18.59 -16.86 3.19
N VAL A 511 19.66 -16.17 3.54
CA VAL A 511 20.92 -16.82 3.93
C VAL A 511 20.81 -17.33 5.35
N GLU A 512 20.72 -18.66 5.50
CA GLU A 512 20.82 -19.32 6.80
C GLU A 512 22.23 -19.90 6.95
N PRO A 513 23.10 -19.34 7.82
CA PRO A 513 24.51 -19.75 7.93
C PRO A 513 24.69 -21.26 8.13
N LYS A 514 23.84 -21.89 8.93
CA LYS A 514 23.86 -23.34 9.24
C LYS A 514 23.50 -24.23 8.03
N LYS A 515 22.87 -23.66 6.99
CA LYS A 515 22.47 -24.41 5.79
C LYS A 515 23.39 -24.19 4.60
N LEU A 516 24.38 -23.30 4.70
CA LEU A 516 25.39 -23.11 3.68
C LEU A 516 26.27 -24.35 3.57
N ARG A 517 26.60 -24.71 2.32
CA ARG A 517 27.56 -25.82 2.08
C ARG A 517 29.00 -25.38 2.27
N TYR A 518 29.28 -24.10 2.21
CA TYR A 518 30.56 -23.46 2.41
C TYR A 518 30.37 -22.14 3.16
N SER A 519 31.15 -21.93 4.20
CA SER A 519 31.14 -20.70 4.99
C SER A 519 31.92 -19.56 4.31
N SER A 520 32.89 -19.94 3.49
CA SER A 520 33.75 -19.02 2.73
C SER A 520 33.65 -19.32 1.24
N ILE A 521 33.49 -18.27 0.44
CA ILE A 521 33.45 -18.33 -1.03
C ILE A 521 34.54 -17.40 -1.54
N VAL A 522 35.58 -18.01 -2.12
CA VAL A 522 36.80 -17.31 -2.53
C VAL A 522 36.87 -17.26 -4.04
N PHE A 523 36.91 -16.05 -4.60
CA PHE A 523 37.14 -15.85 -6.03
C PHE A 523 38.63 -15.93 -6.31
N LEU A 524 39.00 -16.77 -7.27
CA LEU A 524 40.36 -16.97 -7.70
C LEU A 524 40.40 -16.87 -9.23
N ALA A 525 40.73 -15.68 -9.71
CA ALA A 525 40.89 -15.38 -11.12
C ALA A 525 42.34 -15.01 -11.46
N ASP A 526 42.68 -14.96 -12.74
CA ASP A 526 43.96 -14.54 -13.21
C ASP A 526 44.31 -13.10 -12.76
N SER A 527 45.58 -12.77 -12.59
CA SER A 527 46.03 -11.46 -12.13
C SER A 527 46.07 -10.43 -13.26
N ASP A 528 45.10 -10.47 -14.18
CA ASP A 528 44.97 -9.57 -15.32
C ASP A 528 43.64 -8.77 -15.27
N VAL A 529 43.43 -7.94 -16.29
CA VAL A 529 42.22 -7.12 -16.40
C VAL A 529 40.95 -7.96 -16.55
N ASP A 530 41.05 -9.10 -17.21
CA ASP A 530 39.93 -10.03 -17.44
C ASP A 530 39.50 -10.72 -16.14
N GLY A 531 40.49 -11.18 -15.34
CA GLY A 531 40.21 -11.74 -14.03
C GLY A 531 39.62 -10.74 -13.05
N GLY A 532 40.11 -9.49 -13.07
CA GLY A 532 39.49 -8.37 -12.33
C GLY A 532 38.03 -8.14 -12.71
N HIS A 533 37.69 -8.25 -14.00
CA HIS A 533 36.30 -8.15 -14.48
C HIS A 533 35.45 -9.33 -14.02
N ILE A 534 35.96 -10.56 -14.02
CA ILE A 534 35.26 -11.75 -13.51
C ILE A 534 34.92 -11.58 -12.03
N ASN A 535 35.90 -11.16 -11.21
CA ASN A 535 35.69 -10.89 -9.79
C ASN A 535 34.59 -9.87 -9.55
N THR A 536 34.57 -8.80 -10.34
CA THR A 536 33.56 -7.76 -10.22
C THR A 536 32.15 -8.23 -10.65
N LEU A 537 32.05 -9.05 -11.70
CA LEU A 537 30.77 -9.65 -12.14
C LEU A 537 30.22 -10.62 -11.10
N LEU A 538 31.11 -11.44 -10.46
CA LEU A 538 30.71 -12.33 -9.36
C LEU A 538 30.28 -11.53 -8.13
N THR A 539 31.02 -10.49 -7.76
CA THR A 539 30.66 -9.59 -6.67
C THR A 539 29.25 -9.00 -6.89
N ASN A 540 28.98 -8.49 -8.10
CA ASN A 540 27.64 -7.97 -8.45
C ASN A 540 26.55 -9.06 -8.34
N PHE A 541 26.83 -10.31 -8.79
CA PHE A 541 25.89 -11.42 -8.68
C PHE A 541 25.56 -11.73 -7.23
N PHE A 542 26.54 -11.92 -6.38
CA PHE A 542 26.32 -12.24 -4.98
C PHE A 542 25.66 -11.08 -4.22
N TYR A 543 26.10 -9.85 -4.46
CA TYR A 543 25.52 -8.68 -3.81
C TYR A 543 24.04 -8.46 -4.18
N GLN A 544 23.68 -8.68 -5.43
CA GLN A 544 22.31 -8.44 -5.89
C GLN A 544 21.31 -9.44 -5.28
N PHE A 545 21.76 -10.66 -4.92
CA PHE A 545 20.87 -11.71 -4.47
C PHE A 545 21.05 -12.12 -3.00
N TRP A 546 22.23 -11.91 -2.43
CA TRP A 546 22.55 -12.27 -1.04
C TRP A 546 23.56 -11.29 -0.44
N PRO A 547 23.18 -10.02 -0.19
CA PRO A 547 24.07 -9.03 0.43
C PRO A 547 24.56 -9.47 1.82
N GLU A 548 23.80 -10.31 2.51
CA GLU A 548 24.14 -10.85 3.84
C GLU A 548 25.45 -11.65 3.83
N LEU A 549 25.83 -12.25 2.70
CA LEU A 549 27.12 -12.96 2.58
C LEU A 549 28.33 -12.02 2.72
N PHE A 550 28.17 -10.74 2.36
CA PHE A 550 29.24 -9.74 2.53
C PHE A 550 29.32 -9.29 3.98
N GLU A 551 28.18 -9.11 4.65
CA GLU A 551 28.12 -8.76 6.08
C GLU A 551 28.73 -9.86 6.95
N MET A 552 28.57 -11.11 6.54
CA MET A 552 29.20 -12.29 7.18
C MET A 552 30.70 -12.44 6.86
N GLY A 553 31.25 -11.65 5.93
CA GLY A 553 32.62 -11.81 5.44
C GLY A 553 32.85 -13.12 4.67
N ALA A 554 31.77 -13.73 4.15
CA ALA A 554 31.84 -14.98 3.41
C ALA A 554 32.43 -14.82 2.00
N ILE A 555 32.30 -13.64 1.38
CA ILE A 555 32.81 -13.36 0.04
C ILE A 555 34.22 -12.79 0.13
N GLN A 556 35.18 -13.48 -0.52
CA GLN A 556 36.60 -13.19 -0.43
C GLN A 556 37.27 -13.29 -1.80
N ILE A 557 38.42 -12.67 -1.94
CA ILE A 557 39.27 -12.72 -3.14
C ILE A 557 40.61 -13.28 -2.75
N ALA A 558 41.08 -14.29 -3.47
CA ALA A 558 42.47 -14.76 -3.40
C ALA A 558 43.26 -14.13 -4.55
N LYS A 559 44.45 -13.66 -4.23
CA LYS A 559 45.41 -13.17 -5.23
C LYS A 559 46.39 -14.27 -5.56
N ALA A 560 46.53 -14.60 -6.84
CA ALA A 560 47.55 -15.49 -7.33
C ALA A 560 48.89 -14.74 -7.40
N PRO A 561 50.04 -15.42 -7.06
CA PRO A 561 51.32 -14.77 -7.18
C PRO A 561 51.69 -14.57 -8.66
N LEU A 562 52.03 -13.32 -8.99
CA LEU A 562 52.47 -12.92 -10.33
C LEU A 562 53.89 -13.40 -10.61
N PHE A 563 54.73 -13.53 -9.56
CA PHE A 563 56.10 -13.99 -9.65
C PHE A 563 56.41 -15.06 -8.63
N GLU A 564 57.11 -16.13 -9.08
CA GLU A 564 57.76 -17.15 -8.27
C GLU A 564 59.26 -16.92 -8.38
N VAL A 565 59.89 -16.63 -7.25
CA VAL A 565 61.33 -16.31 -7.21
C VAL A 565 62.06 -17.42 -6.44
N ILE A 566 62.87 -18.17 -7.16
CA ILE A 566 63.72 -19.21 -6.57
C ILE A 566 65.02 -18.54 -6.13
N THR A 567 65.27 -18.58 -4.82
CA THR A 567 66.52 -18.10 -4.21
C THR A 567 67.42 -19.26 -3.82
N ASP A 568 68.56 -18.98 -3.29
CA ASP A 568 69.48 -19.95 -2.72
C ASP A 568 68.95 -20.62 -1.43
N LYS A 569 67.94 -19.98 -0.77
CA LYS A 569 67.39 -20.41 0.52
C LYS A 569 66.00 -21.03 0.40
N LYS A 570 65.10 -20.38 -0.40
CA LYS A 570 63.71 -20.79 -0.52
C LYS A 570 63.05 -20.18 -1.77
N THR A 571 61.88 -20.67 -2.14
CA THR A 571 61.03 -20.04 -3.13
C THR A 571 60.16 -18.99 -2.47
N LEU A 572 60.11 -17.79 -3.05
CA LEU A 572 59.32 -16.67 -2.63
C LEU A 572 58.28 -16.36 -3.68
N TYR A 573 57.13 -15.81 -3.22
CA TYR A 573 55.98 -15.51 -4.06
C TYR A 573 55.59 -14.04 -3.90
N PHE A 574 55.47 -13.31 -5.03
CA PHE A 574 55.14 -11.88 -5.05
C PHE A 574 53.91 -11.66 -5.88
N GLU A 575 52.99 -10.81 -5.38
CA GLU A 575 51.71 -10.48 -5.99
C GLU A 575 51.84 -9.32 -6.98
N SER A 576 52.91 -8.54 -6.92
CA SER A 576 53.14 -7.37 -7.78
C SER A 576 54.61 -7.21 -8.20
N GLU A 577 54.87 -6.50 -9.30
CA GLU A 577 56.19 -6.17 -9.78
C GLU A 577 56.90 -5.24 -8.77
N LYS A 578 56.16 -4.34 -8.13
CA LYS A 578 56.69 -3.45 -7.09
C LYS A 578 57.27 -4.23 -5.88
N GLU A 579 56.60 -5.27 -5.42
CA GLU A 579 57.09 -6.13 -4.33
C GLU A 579 58.36 -6.91 -4.76
N LEU A 580 58.38 -7.38 -5.99
CA LEU A 580 59.56 -8.06 -6.54
C LEU A 580 60.77 -7.11 -6.61
N ASP A 581 60.58 -5.86 -7.06
CA ASP A 581 61.63 -4.88 -7.17
C ASP A 581 62.14 -4.44 -5.79
N GLN A 582 61.26 -4.24 -4.84
CA GLN A 582 61.64 -3.99 -3.43
C GLN A 582 62.47 -5.12 -2.86
N PHE A 583 62.14 -6.38 -3.17
CA PHE A 583 62.92 -7.52 -2.74
C PHE A 583 64.27 -7.57 -3.44
N ARG A 584 64.36 -7.24 -4.72
CA ARG A 584 65.65 -7.14 -5.45
C ARG A 584 66.54 -6.07 -4.84
N ASP A 585 65.99 -4.94 -4.50
CA ASP A 585 66.74 -3.81 -3.94
C ASP A 585 67.20 -4.08 -2.50
N SER A 586 66.47 -4.92 -1.74
CA SER A 586 66.82 -5.30 -0.36
C SER A 586 68.07 -6.17 -0.27
N GLY A 587 68.40 -6.91 -1.30
CA GLY A 587 69.58 -7.81 -1.31
C GLY A 587 69.53 -8.98 -0.33
N GLU A 588 68.35 -9.34 0.22
CA GLU A 588 68.17 -10.33 1.30
C GLU A 588 68.58 -11.76 0.91
N ALA A 589 68.51 -12.12 -0.38
CA ALA A 589 68.88 -13.47 -0.86
C ALA A 589 69.30 -13.43 -2.34
N LYS A 590 70.16 -14.38 -2.73
CA LYS A 590 70.63 -14.48 -4.11
C LYS A 590 69.51 -15.14 -4.97
N ILE A 591 69.02 -14.42 -5.95
CA ILE A 591 68.00 -14.89 -6.89
C ILE A 591 68.67 -15.84 -7.88
N LYS A 592 68.15 -17.05 -8.01
CA LYS A 592 68.54 -18.04 -9.01
C LYS A 592 67.67 -17.98 -10.26
N MET A 593 66.36 -17.87 -10.08
CA MET A 593 65.39 -17.86 -11.18
C MET A 593 64.14 -17.08 -10.79
N ILE A 594 63.51 -16.44 -11.76
CA ILE A 594 62.23 -15.76 -11.63
C ILE A 594 61.30 -16.35 -12.69
N HIS A 595 60.18 -16.90 -12.22
CA HIS A 595 59.07 -17.30 -13.08
C HIS A 595 57.97 -16.28 -12.98
N ARG A 596 57.42 -15.82 -14.12
CA ARG A 596 56.26 -14.95 -14.18
C ARG A 596 55.04 -15.79 -14.57
N ASN A 597 54.06 -15.87 -13.68
CA ASN A 597 52.79 -16.54 -13.94
C ASN A 597 51.83 -15.57 -14.66
N LYS A 598 51.48 -15.90 -15.90
CA LYS A 598 50.52 -15.06 -16.68
C LYS A 598 49.07 -15.40 -16.35
N GLY A 599 48.82 -16.60 -15.84
CA GLY A 599 47.52 -17.09 -15.42
C GLY A 599 47.62 -18.29 -14.48
N LEU A 600 46.50 -18.67 -13.88
CA LEU A 600 46.38 -19.78 -12.92
C LEU A 600 46.84 -21.13 -13.45
N GLY A 601 46.75 -21.33 -14.78
CA GLY A 601 47.20 -22.56 -15.43
C GLY A 601 48.69 -22.71 -15.50
N GLU A 602 49.48 -21.65 -15.32
CA GLU A 602 50.94 -21.66 -15.38
C GLU A 602 51.62 -21.80 -14.00
N MET A 603 50.83 -21.73 -12.92
CA MET A 603 51.30 -21.80 -11.55
C MET A 603 51.88 -23.20 -11.24
N SER A 604 53.02 -23.22 -10.57
CA SER A 604 53.61 -24.46 -10.05
C SER A 604 52.73 -25.13 -8.98
N PRO A 605 52.85 -26.45 -8.74
CA PRO A 605 52.13 -27.09 -7.64
C PRO A 605 52.43 -26.48 -6.28
N GLU A 606 53.64 -25.95 -6.10
CA GLU A 606 54.08 -25.27 -4.88
C GLU A 606 53.41 -23.93 -4.72
N ALA A 607 53.27 -23.16 -5.81
CA ALA A 607 52.51 -21.89 -5.81
C ALA A 607 51.03 -22.11 -5.52
N TRP A 608 50.44 -23.18 -6.07
CA TRP A 608 49.08 -23.57 -5.72
C TRP A 608 48.95 -23.90 -4.23
N LYS A 609 49.87 -24.66 -3.64
CA LYS A 609 49.86 -24.95 -2.20
C LYS A 609 49.99 -23.66 -1.39
N TYR A 610 50.87 -22.73 -1.81
CA TYR A 610 51.03 -21.44 -1.15
C TYR A 610 49.73 -20.65 -1.12
N VAL A 611 49.02 -20.53 -2.26
CA VAL A 611 47.75 -19.80 -2.32
C VAL A 611 46.70 -20.47 -1.45
N LEU A 612 46.58 -21.80 -1.49
CA LEU A 612 45.52 -22.53 -0.80
C LEU A 612 45.79 -22.76 0.70
N SER A 613 47.02 -22.52 1.17
CA SER A 613 47.40 -22.64 2.58
C SER A 613 47.29 -21.34 3.37
N LYS A 614 46.88 -20.22 2.73
CA LYS A 614 46.64 -18.97 3.43
C LYS A 614 45.47 -19.13 4.40
N ASP A 615 45.64 -18.64 5.63
CA ASP A 615 44.61 -18.70 6.67
C ASP A 615 43.49 -17.71 6.40
N GLU A 616 43.80 -16.59 5.75
CA GLU A 616 42.82 -15.53 5.40
C GLU A 616 43.03 -15.01 3.97
N TYR A 617 41.90 -14.72 3.31
CA TYR A 617 41.85 -14.05 2.02
C TYR A 617 41.27 -12.66 2.16
N THR A 618 41.43 -11.82 1.16
CA THR A 618 40.90 -10.45 1.17
C THR A 618 39.38 -10.49 1.17
N LYS A 619 38.75 -10.08 2.29
CA LYS A 619 37.30 -10.01 2.43
C LYS A 619 36.77 -8.82 1.65
N ILE A 620 35.69 -9.01 0.91
CA ILE A 620 34.97 -7.89 0.29
C ILE A 620 33.93 -7.41 1.30
N THR A 621 34.09 -6.17 1.79
CA THR A 621 33.18 -5.53 2.75
C THR A 621 32.35 -4.44 2.08
N ILE A 622 31.21 -4.11 2.68
CA ILE A 622 30.30 -3.07 2.21
C ILE A 622 30.12 -2.05 3.33
N ASP A 623 30.76 -0.88 3.17
CA ASP A 623 30.73 0.18 4.18
C ASP A 623 29.43 0.98 4.15
N ASN A 624 28.79 1.10 2.98
CA ASN A 624 27.54 1.85 2.79
C ASN A 624 26.70 1.22 1.67
N ASN A 625 25.57 0.61 2.05
CA ASN A 625 24.68 -0.06 1.12
C ASN A 625 24.10 0.83 0.01
N ALA A 626 23.80 2.11 0.29
CA ALA A 626 23.26 3.03 -0.70
C ALA A 626 24.33 3.38 -1.75
N LYS A 627 25.57 3.71 -1.29
CA LYS A 627 26.71 4.04 -2.15
C LYS A 627 27.16 2.83 -2.96
N ALA A 628 27.15 1.62 -2.38
CA ALA A 628 27.47 0.37 -3.08
C ALA A 628 26.47 0.09 -4.20
N LYS A 629 25.16 0.27 -3.96
CA LYS A 629 24.11 0.13 -4.99
C LYS A 629 24.28 1.14 -6.11
N GLU A 630 24.57 2.38 -5.79
CA GLU A 630 24.81 3.43 -6.78
C GLU A 630 26.02 3.09 -7.65
N MET A 631 27.15 2.71 -7.04
CA MET A 631 28.37 2.34 -7.75
C MET A 631 28.16 1.11 -8.64
N LEU A 632 27.49 0.09 -8.16
CA LEU A 632 27.15 -1.08 -8.98
C LEU A 632 26.21 -0.74 -10.14
N ASN A 633 25.27 0.19 -9.96
CA ASN A 633 24.43 0.69 -11.05
C ASN A 633 25.23 1.48 -12.08
N ILE A 634 26.22 2.27 -11.66
CA ILE A 634 27.14 2.96 -12.58
C ILE A 634 27.97 1.94 -13.36
N CYS A 635 28.62 1.00 -12.67
CA CYS A 635 29.51 0.02 -13.30
C CYS A 635 28.80 -0.95 -14.24
N PHE A 636 27.60 -1.44 -13.87
CA PHE A 636 26.90 -2.53 -14.58
C PHE A 636 25.60 -2.12 -15.26
N GLY A 637 25.10 -0.91 -15.01
CA GLY A 637 23.86 -0.38 -15.60
C GLY A 637 23.97 -0.15 -17.10
N LYS A 638 22.85 0.24 -17.73
CA LYS A 638 22.76 0.47 -19.18
C LYS A 638 23.36 1.80 -19.65
N ASP A 639 23.51 2.78 -18.76
CA ASP A 639 24.05 4.09 -19.10
C ASP A 639 25.57 4.09 -19.11
N THR A 640 26.13 4.10 -20.31
CA THR A 640 27.60 4.14 -20.52
C THR A 640 28.21 5.51 -20.22
N ASN A 641 27.42 6.58 -20.15
CA ASN A 641 27.96 7.92 -19.88
C ASN A 641 28.37 8.06 -18.43
N LEU A 642 27.61 7.47 -17.49
CA LEU A 642 27.97 7.47 -16.06
C LEU A 642 29.34 6.81 -15.82
N ARG A 643 29.63 5.68 -16.52
CA ARG A 643 30.93 5.01 -16.44
C ARG A 643 32.07 5.86 -16.99
N LYS A 644 31.82 6.57 -18.11
CA LYS A 644 32.82 7.47 -18.70
C LYS A 644 33.13 8.66 -17.79
N ASP A 645 32.10 9.20 -17.15
CA ASP A 645 32.26 10.31 -16.22
C ASP A 645 33.05 9.85 -14.99
N LEU A 646 32.79 8.66 -14.44
CA LEU A 646 33.54 8.06 -13.33
C LEU A 646 35.02 7.89 -13.68
N LEU A 647 35.33 7.28 -14.85
CA LEU A 647 36.72 7.08 -15.29
C LEU A 647 37.48 8.38 -15.56
N LEU A 648 36.78 9.43 -15.96
CA LEU A 648 37.39 10.75 -16.16
C LEU A 648 37.71 11.44 -14.81
N ASP A 649 36.85 11.28 -13.82
CA ASP A 649 37.06 11.81 -12.48
C ASP A 649 38.19 11.06 -11.75
N GLU A 650 38.34 9.76 -11.93
CA GLU A 650 39.45 8.96 -11.41
C GLU A 650 40.77 9.34 -12.08
N ALA A 651 40.80 9.46 -13.40
CA ALA A 651 42.00 9.88 -14.12
C ALA A 651 42.45 11.32 -13.76
N GLU A 652 41.50 12.24 -13.51
CA GLU A 652 41.79 13.58 -13.00
C GLU A 652 42.38 13.53 -11.56
N SER A 653 41.92 12.58 -10.72
CA SER A 653 42.42 12.40 -9.35
C SER A 653 43.80 11.76 -9.31
N GLU A 654 44.09 10.78 -10.18
CA GLU A 654 45.39 10.12 -10.33
C GLU A 654 46.47 11.14 -10.81
N ILE A 655 46.14 11.94 -11.83
CA ILE A 655 47.03 13.01 -12.33
C ILE A 655 47.28 14.05 -11.25
N MET A 656 46.31 14.38 -10.40
CA MET A 656 46.48 15.28 -9.28
C MET A 656 47.36 14.68 -8.18
N SER A 657 47.23 13.38 -7.89
CA SER A 657 48.07 12.70 -6.89
C SER A 657 49.51 12.53 -7.35
N GLU A 658 49.76 12.20 -8.63
CA GLU A 658 51.11 12.19 -9.21
C GLU A 658 51.79 13.55 -9.17
N VAL A 659 51.02 14.61 -9.47
CA VAL A 659 51.55 16.00 -9.38
C VAL A 659 51.87 16.41 -7.95
N ILE A 660 51.13 15.93 -6.98
CA ILE A 660 51.39 16.17 -5.55
C ILE A 660 52.61 15.38 -5.08
N GLU A 661 52.74 14.11 -5.45
CA GLU A 661 53.90 13.27 -5.14
C GLU A 661 55.21 13.79 -5.78
N GLU A 662 55.16 14.30 -7.03
CA GLU A 662 56.33 14.97 -7.68
C GLU A 662 56.69 16.27 -6.98
N GLN A 663 55.74 16.99 -6.37
CA GLN A 663 56.01 18.20 -5.61
C GLN A 663 56.59 17.94 -4.21
N GLU A 664 56.25 16.79 -3.59
CA GLU A 664 56.80 16.41 -2.29
C GLU A 664 58.21 15.81 -2.38
N LYS A 665 58.62 15.22 -3.52
CA LYS A 665 59.92 14.60 -3.77
C LYS A 665 60.98 15.57 -4.28
N ALA A 666 60.68 16.87 -4.51
CA ALA A 666 61.64 17.87 -4.98
C ALA A 666 62.34 18.57 -3.82
N PRO A 667 63.71 18.56 -3.74
CA PRO A 667 64.40 19.28 -2.68
C PRO A 667 64.20 20.79 -2.80
N ALA A 668 64.03 21.44 -1.67
CA ALA A 668 63.69 22.88 -1.54
C ALA A 668 64.68 23.81 -2.23
N LYS A 669 64.43 24.17 -3.49
CA LYS A 669 65.04 25.32 -4.17
C LYS A 669 63.98 26.34 -4.53
N LYS A 670 64.17 27.54 -4.03
CA LYS A 670 63.23 28.64 -4.16
C LYS A 670 62.98 29.05 -5.62
N LYS A 671 61.67 29.06 -5.99
CA LYS A 671 61.02 29.74 -7.14
C LYS A 671 61.38 29.26 -8.57
N PRO A 672 60.40 28.73 -9.32
CA PRO A 672 59.28 29.52 -9.82
C PRO A 672 57.92 28.78 -9.94
N ALA A 673 57.22 28.64 -8.84
CA ALA A 673 55.90 27.99 -8.81
C ALA A 673 54.77 28.81 -9.48
N LYS A 674 54.96 30.10 -9.73
CA LYS A 674 53.91 30.97 -10.31
C LYS A 674 53.66 30.77 -11.84
N LYS A 675 54.61 30.19 -12.59
CA LYS A 675 54.42 29.98 -14.04
C LYS A 675 53.75 28.68 -14.40
N ALA A 676 53.94 27.59 -13.63
CA ALA A 676 53.29 26.32 -13.87
C ALA A 676 51.80 26.34 -13.46
N ALA A 677 51.49 26.92 -12.29
CA ALA A 677 50.10 27.11 -11.86
C ALA A 677 49.30 28.02 -12.80
N LYS A 678 49.92 29.02 -13.41
CA LYS A 678 49.27 29.86 -14.44
C LYS A 678 49.01 29.11 -15.77
N LYS A 679 49.84 28.11 -16.12
CA LYS A 679 49.65 27.28 -17.33
C LYS A 679 48.54 26.26 -17.15
N VAL A 680 48.42 25.66 -15.97
CA VAL A 680 47.34 24.69 -15.65
C VAL A 680 46.03 25.44 -15.46
N ALA A 681 46.03 26.58 -14.77
CA ALA A 681 44.82 27.41 -14.63
C ALA A 681 44.33 27.97 -15.98
N LYS A 682 45.26 28.30 -16.91
CA LYS A 682 44.91 28.73 -18.29
C LYS A 682 44.36 27.58 -19.13
N LYS A 683 44.85 26.31 -18.96
CA LYS A 683 44.29 25.12 -19.60
C LYS A 683 42.92 24.75 -19.07
N ALA A 684 42.70 24.88 -17.73
CA ALA A 684 41.38 24.64 -17.12
C ALA A 684 40.37 25.74 -17.48
N ALA A 685 40.79 27.01 -17.56
CA ALA A 685 39.92 28.10 -18.00
C ALA A 685 39.52 27.98 -19.49
N ASN A 686 40.45 27.53 -20.36
CA ASN A 686 40.14 27.27 -21.78
C ASN A 686 39.23 26.06 -21.96
N LYS A 687 39.36 25.00 -21.13
CA LYS A 687 38.43 23.86 -21.16
C LYS A 687 37.03 24.24 -20.64
N LYS A 688 36.91 25.12 -19.63
CA LYS A 688 35.61 25.67 -19.18
C LYS A 688 34.97 26.60 -20.24
N ALA A 689 35.78 27.36 -21.00
CA ALA A 689 35.29 28.18 -22.10
C ALA A 689 34.81 27.29 -23.28
N ALA A 690 35.54 26.21 -23.62
CA ALA A 690 35.13 25.24 -24.65
C ALA A 690 33.86 24.46 -24.24
N LYS A 691 33.71 24.05 -22.96
CA LYS A 691 32.49 23.45 -22.45
C LYS A 691 31.29 24.42 -22.47
N LYS A 692 31.50 25.72 -22.25
CA LYS A 692 30.44 26.76 -22.37
C LYS A 692 30.01 26.99 -23.82
N VAL A 693 30.97 26.94 -24.78
CA VAL A 693 30.70 27.07 -26.23
C VAL A 693 29.97 25.81 -26.74
N ALA A 694 30.40 24.60 -26.34
CA ALA A 694 29.75 23.36 -26.69
C ALA A 694 28.29 23.26 -26.14
N LYS A 695 28.06 23.76 -24.89
CA LYS A 695 26.70 23.83 -24.32
C LYS A 695 25.82 24.89 -25.01
N LYS A 696 26.39 25.99 -25.52
CA LYS A 696 25.66 26.99 -26.34
C LYS A 696 25.33 26.46 -27.73
N THR A 697 26.22 25.66 -28.34
CA THR A 697 26.00 25.04 -29.67
C THR A 697 24.95 23.92 -29.56
N ALA A 698 25.00 23.10 -28.52
CA ALA A 698 23.97 22.07 -28.25
C ALA A 698 22.58 22.68 -27.99
N LYS A 699 22.50 23.81 -27.26
CA LYS A 699 21.23 24.55 -27.07
C LYS A 699 20.70 25.20 -28.36
N LYS A 700 21.60 25.66 -29.27
CA LYS A 700 21.19 26.18 -30.59
C LYS A 700 20.69 25.05 -31.51
N THR A 701 21.31 23.86 -31.45
CA THR A 701 20.88 22.68 -32.26
C THR A 701 19.57 22.10 -31.74
N ALA A 702 19.34 22.10 -30.44
CA ALA A 702 18.05 21.68 -29.84
C ALA A 702 16.92 22.68 -30.20
N LYS A 703 17.17 24.02 -30.15
CA LYS A 703 16.20 25.03 -30.61
C LYS A 703 15.90 24.93 -32.10
N LYS A 704 16.89 24.58 -32.98
CA LYS A 704 16.68 24.35 -34.40
C LYS A 704 15.89 23.07 -34.68
N LYS A 705 16.04 22.00 -33.88
CA LYS A 705 15.24 20.77 -33.99
C LYS A 705 13.78 20.97 -33.53
N THR A 706 13.54 21.80 -32.49
CA THR A 706 12.17 22.15 -32.06
C THR A 706 11.45 23.05 -33.03
N ALA A 707 12.14 24.03 -33.63
CA ALA A 707 11.59 24.88 -34.70
C ALA A 707 11.25 24.10 -35.97
N LYS A 708 12.10 23.13 -36.40
CA LYS A 708 11.81 22.23 -37.51
C LYS A 708 10.63 21.26 -37.24
N LYS A 709 10.44 20.84 -35.98
CA LYS A 709 9.28 20.01 -35.58
C LYS A 709 7.98 20.82 -35.55
N ALA A 710 8.03 22.10 -35.12
CA ALA A 710 6.88 23.01 -35.17
C ALA A 710 6.45 23.36 -36.59
N ALA A 711 7.41 23.65 -37.50
CA ALA A 711 7.15 23.92 -38.90
C ALA A 711 6.56 22.69 -39.63
N LYS A 712 7.03 21.46 -39.32
CA LYS A 712 6.45 20.22 -39.85
C LYS A 712 5.04 19.92 -39.34
N LYS A 713 4.67 20.36 -38.12
CA LYS A 713 3.31 20.23 -37.57
C LYS A 713 2.34 21.22 -38.21
N THR A 714 2.78 22.45 -38.52
CA THR A 714 1.97 23.48 -39.19
C THR A 714 1.72 23.09 -40.68
N ALA A 715 2.73 22.57 -41.34
CA ALA A 715 2.58 22.08 -42.73
C ALA A 715 1.63 20.84 -42.83
N LYS A 716 1.66 19.95 -41.81
CA LYS A 716 0.71 18.81 -41.73
C LYS A 716 -0.73 19.25 -41.42
N LYS A 717 -0.93 20.35 -40.63
CA LYS A 717 -2.25 20.93 -40.35
C LYS A 717 -2.81 21.65 -41.58
N ALA A 718 -1.95 22.33 -42.39
CA ALA A 718 -2.33 22.97 -43.61
C ALA A 718 -2.74 21.94 -44.70
N LYS A 719 -1.99 20.84 -44.85
CA LYS A 719 -2.36 19.73 -45.78
C LYS A 719 -3.66 19.01 -45.32
N LYS A 720 -3.95 18.94 -44.02
CA LYS A 720 -5.20 18.32 -43.54
C LYS A 720 -6.42 19.26 -43.69
N LYS A 721 -6.20 20.60 -43.67
CA LYS A 721 -7.25 21.58 -44.00
C LYS A 721 -7.54 21.63 -45.50
N ALA A 722 -6.51 21.53 -46.35
CA ALA A 722 -6.67 21.46 -47.79
C ALA A 722 -7.40 20.17 -48.27
N LYS A 723 -7.09 19.00 -47.69
CA LYS A 723 -7.82 17.75 -47.94
C LYS A 723 -9.30 17.78 -47.45
N LYS A 724 -9.64 18.59 -46.42
CA LYS A 724 -11.01 18.74 -45.96
C LYS A 724 -11.82 19.75 -46.82
N ALA A 725 -11.15 20.63 -47.53
CA ALA A 725 -11.80 21.58 -48.44
C ALA A 725 -12.10 20.93 -49.81
N VAL A 726 -11.26 19.97 -50.26
CA VAL A 726 -11.49 19.22 -51.50
C VAL A 726 -12.55 18.12 -51.32
N GLY A 727 -12.72 17.58 -50.08
CA GLY A 727 -13.75 16.59 -49.76
C GLY A 727 -15.18 17.14 -49.57
N LYS A 728 -15.37 18.46 -49.62
CA LYS A 728 -16.70 19.09 -49.50
C LYS A 728 -17.29 19.53 -50.85
N LYS A 729 -16.59 19.30 -52.00
CA LYS A 729 -17.10 19.59 -53.32
C LYS A 729 -17.39 18.36 -54.18
N ALA A 730 -17.29 17.15 -53.61
CA ALA A 730 -17.66 15.92 -54.33
C ALA A 730 -18.62 15.11 -53.42
N GLY A 731 -19.80 15.60 -53.23
CA GLY A 731 -20.84 15.00 -52.39
C GLY A 731 -22.24 15.36 -52.87
N SER A 732 -22.51 15.15 -54.20
CA SER A 732 -23.86 15.04 -54.70
C SER A 732 -23.80 14.12 -55.90
N SER A 733 -24.19 12.89 -55.74
CA SER A 733 -24.51 11.78 -56.65
C SER A 733 -23.74 10.50 -56.26
N LEU A 734 -24.27 9.75 -55.36
CA LEU A 734 -24.16 8.27 -55.24
C LEU A 734 -24.96 7.79 -54.02
N ALA A 735 -26.24 8.19 -53.99
CA ALA A 735 -27.22 7.65 -53.03
C ALA A 735 -28.45 7.16 -53.79
N ASP A 736 -28.20 6.57 -54.98
CA ASP A 736 -29.23 5.83 -55.71
C ASP A 736 -28.53 4.69 -56.45
N MET A 737 -28.22 3.63 -55.76
CA MET A 737 -27.98 2.26 -56.28
C MET A 737 -27.32 1.45 -55.18
N ILE A 738 -28.12 0.80 -54.37
CA ILE A 738 -27.94 -0.55 -53.78
C ILE A 738 -29.21 -0.83 -52.95
N ASP A 739 -30.30 -1.02 -53.65
CA ASP A 739 -31.35 -1.98 -53.28
C ASP A 739 -31.31 -2.97 -54.41
N TYR A 740 -30.65 -4.08 -54.23
CA TYR A 740 -30.82 -5.38 -54.87
C TYR A 740 -29.60 -6.24 -54.51
N LEU A 741 -29.84 -7.20 -53.65
CA LEU A 741 -29.30 -8.55 -53.56
C LEU A 741 -29.00 -8.95 -52.11
N ASP A 742 -29.92 -9.75 -51.62
CA ASP A 742 -29.92 -10.76 -50.55
C ASP A 742 -29.55 -10.32 -49.12
#